data_d4b9a74ad0549b40029026cf016a77a1
#
_entry.id   d4b9a74ad0549b40029026cf016a77a1
#
_cell.length_a   1.000
_cell.length_b   1.000
_cell.length_c   1.000
_cell.angle_alpha   90.00
_cell.angle_beta   90.00
_cell.angle_gamma   90.00
#
_symmetry.space_group_name_H-M   'P 1'
#
loop_
_entity.id
_entity.type
_entity.pdbx_description
1 polymer ?
#
loop_
_entity_poly.entity_id
_entity_poly.type
_entity_poly.pdbx_seq_one_letter_code
_entity_poly.pdbx_strand_id
1 'polypeptide(L)'
;MKLLLTGLKKLKMKEAEGRVPEEGFRLLRVQYCAICRTDAKMWNEGHRDLVLPRVLGHELIVTGENGKRFAIWPGRTCGECAYCLSGRENLCEQMKIMGFHHDGGFSSHVMAPSESMIRVDDHIPLHVASLAEPAGCVQNALEPLNPQKGERIIIYGGGSVGLMTALACREMGVIPLVIEKDEKKIERSEEFQRAENIMVRKETTDSEFDMALNACADPTAFSMCVAKLAKGGRLSFFGGLTKNKDIETNLLNLMHYKEMTLSGAYGLTRKNLKDALVLIGKKPGSFEKLIEEIIPPEKAAALMPDILSGKTFKYVIDFSGNGKKLNLFQGKPDQDNSEKKSAAFPETGADNVSMADDTFSDYKDVLDAICSVPDDIRAEAVSKMDNKTKPLGSLGSLEDLALRICLVQNTLNPRVDHKSILVFAGDHGIVEEGVSAYPASVTGEMVKNFLNGGAAINVLCRQFQIDIGIVDMGVNADFPPHPMLFGKKVRKGTRNFSLEEAMTPGEAEEAVSKGMAVFFEKYASNKIDMIGLGEMGIGNTTSASAIICAITGITPAQATGRGTGLDDKGMERKTEIIERVLKFHKPDPEDGFDILCKIGGYEIAGIVGAVLAAVSKGAVVVLDGVISTAAGLIAYTLKPEIGGYLISGHKSVEVAQQAALSHMGLEPVIDFGMRLGEGTGAAITMNVADTACRIMREMASFEEAGVSNKD
;
A
#
# COMPACT_ATOMS: atom_id res chain seq x y z
N MET A 1 -15.58 -9.14 -33.07
CA MET A 1 -14.43 -8.99 -33.98
C MET A 1 -13.17 -9.34 -33.23
N LYS A 2 -12.24 -10.11 -33.84
CA LYS A 2 -10.95 -10.49 -33.24
C LYS A 2 -9.86 -10.57 -34.31
N LEU A 3 -8.62 -10.25 -33.93
CA LEU A 3 -7.43 -10.44 -34.76
C LEU A 3 -6.77 -11.75 -34.36
N LEU A 4 -6.86 -12.76 -35.19
CA LEU A 4 -6.39 -14.12 -34.96
C LEU A 4 -5.06 -14.37 -35.69
N LEU A 5 -4.00 -14.65 -34.95
CA LEU A 5 -2.74 -15.14 -35.49
C LEU A 5 -2.88 -16.62 -35.81
N THR A 6 -2.92 -16.96 -37.11
CA THR A 6 -3.14 -18.34 -37.58
C THR A 6 -1.86 -19.04 -38.04
N GLY A 7 -0.76 -18.31 -38.11
CA GLY A 7 0.58 -18.74 -38.49
C GLY A 7 1.53 -17.55 -38.48
N LEU A 8 2.83 -17.77 -38.63
CA LEU A 8 3.82 -16.69 -38.68
C LEU A 8 3.43 -15.68 -39.79
N LYS A 9 3.40 -14.40 -39.44
CA LYS A 9 3.01 -13.27 -40.30
C LYS A 9 1.59 -13.33 -40.85
N LYS A 10 0.72 -14.19 -40.26
CA LYS A 10 -0.67 -14.39 -40.72
C LYS A 10 -1.68 -13.94 -39.67
N LEU A 11 -1.73 -12.65 -39.40
CA LEU A 11 -2.75 -12.03 -38.53
C LEU A 11 -4.00 -11.71 -39.37
N LYS A 12 -5.14 -12.31 -39.03
CA LYS A 12 -6.40 -12.21 -39.82
C LYS A 12 -7.54 -11.74 -38.91
N MET A 13 -8.37 -10.85 -39.46
CA MET A 13 -9.65 -10.50 -38.83
C MET A 13 -10.65 -11.65 -38.95
N LYS A 14 -11.35 -11.93 -37.82
CA LYS A 14 -12.46 -12.88 -37.75
C LYS A 14 -13.58 -12.34 -36.85
N GLU A 15 -14.78 -12.83 -37.02
CA GLU A 15 -15.84 -12.61 -36.05
C GLU A 15 -15.49 -13.24 -34.69
N ALA A 16 -15.87 -12.56 -33.63
CA ALA A 16 -15.71 -13.10 -32.27
C ALA A 16 -16.91 -14.02 -31.98
N GLU A 17 -16.64 -15.25 -31.60
CA GLU A 17 -17.67 -16.19 -31.16
C GLU A 17 -18.11 -15.83 -29.75
N GLY A 18 -19.41 -15.96 -29.46
CA GLY A 18 -19.95 -15.80 -28.10
C GLY A 18 -19.39 -16.89 -27.20
N ARG A 19 -18.80 -16.51 -26.08
CA ARG A 19 -18.32 -17.45 -25.04
C ARG A 19 -19.08 -17.19 -23.75
N VAL A 20 -19.49 -18.24 -23.06
CA VAL A 20 -20.06 -18.16 -21.72
C VAL A 20 -18.89 -18.11 -20.73
N PRO A 21 -18.89 -17.17 -19.77
CA PRO A 21 -17.84 -17.11 -18.74
C PRO A 21 -17.83 -18.37 -17.86
N GLU A 22 -16.65 -18.88 -17.62
CA GLU A 22 -16.40 -19.89 -16.57
C GLU A 22 -16.47 -19.20 -15.19
N GLU A 23 -16.67 -20.00 -14.14
CA GLU A 23 -16.65 -19.48 -12.75
C GLU A 23 -15.33 -18.77 -12.46
N GLY A 24 -15.41 -17.60 -11.81
CA GLY A 24 -14.25 -16.74 -11.54
C GLY A 24 -13.79 -15.86 -12.72
N PHE A 25 -14.33 -16.08 -13.94
CA PHE A 25 -14.01 -15.28 -15.11
C PHE A 25 -15.15 -14.33 -15.48
N ARG A 26 -14.77 -13.23 -16.16
CA ARG A 26 -15.72 -12.29 -16.73
C ARG A 26 -15.48 -12.09 -18.22
N LEU A 27 -16.56 -12.01 -18.99
CA LEU A 27 -16.50 -11.56 -20.37
C LEU A 27 -16.59 -10.03 -20.39
N LEU A 28 -15.54 -9.38 -20.86
CA LEU A 28 -15.36 -7.93 -20.77
C LEU A 28 -15.24 -7.34 -22.17
N ARG A 29 -15.81 -6.15 -22.37
CA ARG A 29 -15.69 -5.41 -23.63
C ARG A 29 -14.35 -4.66 -23.65
N VAL A 30 -13.49 -4.98 -24.61
CA VAL A 30 -12.22 -4.26 -24.82
C VAL A 30 -12.53 -2.88 -25.41
N GLN A 31 -11.91 -1.86 -24.84
CA GLN A 31 -11.99 -0.48 -25.35
C GLN A 31 -10.74 -0.17 -26.16
N TYR A 32 -9.57 -0.38 -25.57
CA TYR A 32 -8.27 -0.12 -26.19
C TYR A 32 -7.31 -1.26 -25.83
N CYS A 33 -6.43 -1.59 -26.78
CA CYS A 33 -5.31 -2.49 -26.54
C CYS A 33 -4.06 -1.94 -27.22
N ALA A 34 -3.02 -1.63 -26.45
CA ALA A 34 -1.75 -1.22 -27.00
C ALA A 34 -0.99 -2.43 -27.55
N ILE A 35 -0.17 -2.20 -28.56
CA ILE A 35 0.62 -3.26 -29.21
C ILE A 35 2.02 -3.27 -28.62
N CYS A 36 2.40 -4.41 -28.01
CA CYS A 36 3.74 -4.65 -27.53
C CYS A 36 4.69 -5.07 -28.65
N ARG A 37 5.96 -4.72 -28.55
CA ARG A 37 6.98 -5.27 -29.43
C ARG A 37 7.03 -6.82 -29.36
N THR A 38 6.66 -7.39 -28.23
CA THR A 38 6.56 -8.85 -28.07
C THR A 38 5.45 -9.45 -28.93
N ASP A 39 4.32 -8.75 -29.11
CA ASP A 39 3.25 -9.18 -30.05
C ASP A 39 3.79 -9.24 -31.48
N ALA A 40 4.58 -8.23 -31.87
CA ALA A 40 5.22 -8.19 -33.18
C ALA A 40 6.30 -9.27 -33.36
N LYS A 41 7.04 -9.61 -32.31
CA LYS A 41 7.97 -10.77 -32.32
C LYS A 41 7.20 -12.08 -32.47
N MET A 42 6.14 -12.30 -31.69
CA MET A 42 5.28 -13.49 -31.79
C MET A 42 4.68 -13.64 -33.19
N TRP A 43 4.26 -12.52 -33.79
CA TRP A 43 3.77 -12.48 -35.15
C TRP A 43 4.87 -12.87 -36.17
N ASN A 44 6.11 -12.42 -36.00
CA ASN A 44 7.21 -12.62 -36.95
C ASN A 44 7.88 -13.99 -36.85
N GLU A 45 8.20 -14.43 -35.63
CA GLU A 45 9.06 -15.60 -35.37
C GLU A 45 8.45 -16.61 -34.38
N GLY A 46 7.27 -16.33 -33.83
CA GLY A 46 6.65 -17.16 -32.80
C GLY A 46 7.22 -16.91 -31.42
N HIS A 47 6.83 -17.76 -30.48
CA HIS A 47 7.32 -17.76 -29.09
C HIS A 47 7.18 -19.18 -28.53
N ARG A 48 8.05 -19.56 -27.59
CA ARG A 48 8.04 -20.89 -26.94
C ARG A 48 6.70 -21.25 -26.29
N ASP A 49 5.99 -20.24 -25.75
CA ASP A 49 4.73 -20.40 -25.03
C ASP A 49 3.50 -20.12 -25.92
N LEU A 50 3.71 -19.85 -27.21
CA LEU A 50 2.65 -19.53 -28.16
C LEU A 50 2.12 -20.79 -28.84
N VAL A 51 0.84 -21.08 -28.64
CA VAL A 51 0.12 -22.15 -29.35
C VAL A 51 -0.86 -21.51 -30.31
N LEU A 52 -0.71 -21.75 -31.62
CA LEU A 52 -1.57 -21.22 -32.67
C LEU A 52 -2.80 -22.13 -32.91
N PRO A 53 -3.96 -21.56 -33.30
CA PRO A 53 -4.21 -20.13 -33.50
C PRO A 53 -4.38 -19.36 -32.17
N ARG A 54 -4.00 -18.06 -32.14
CA ARG A 54 -4.03 -17.23 -30.94
C ARG A 54 -4.48 -15.80 -31.22
N VAL A 55 -5.29 -15.23 -30.32
CA VAL A 55 -5.52 -13.78 -30.25
C VAL A 55 -4.43 -13.18 -29.37
N LEU A 56 -3.63 -12.27 -29.91
CA LEU A 56 -2.54 -11.59 -29.20
C LEU A 56 -3.07 -10.42 -28.33
N GLY A 57 -2.17 -9.67 -27.71
CA GLY A 57 -2.44 -8.44 -26.95
C GLY A 57 -2.62 -8.70 -25.46
N HIS A 58 -1.82 -7.99 -24.65
CA HIS A 58 -1.76 -8.10 -23.18
C HIS A 58 -1.76 -6.72 -22.49
N GLU A 59 -1.78 -5.63 -23.24
CA GLU A 59 -1.81 -4.24 -22.76
C GLU A 59 -3.19 -3.64 -23.00
N LEU A 60 -4.22 -3.98 -22.20
CA LEU A 60 -5.61 -3.69 -22.55
C LEU A 60 -6.44 -3.02 -21.46
N ILE A 61 -7.38 -2.21 -21.92
CA ILE A 61 -8.40 -1.56 -21.10
C ILE A 61 -9.79 -2.05 -21.53
N VAL A 62 -10.57 -2.40 -20.52
CA VAL A 62 -11.90 -2.97 -20.71
C VAL A 62 -12.96 -2.19 -19.94
N THR A 63 -14.24 -2.39 -20.34
CA THR A 63 -15.39 -1.98 -19.56
C THR A 63 -16.19 -3.20 -19.13
N GLY A 64 -16.62 -3.22 -17.87
CA GLY A 64 -17.58 -4.19 -17.35
C GLY A 64 -19.02 -3.82 -17.71
N GLU A 65 -19.96 -4.70 -17.34
CA GLU A 65 -21.41 -4.55 -17.65
C GLU A 65 -22.02 -3.24 -17.10
N ASN A 66 -21.49 -2.74 -15.97
CA ASN A 66 -21.92 -1.50 -15.32
C ASN A 66 -21.19 -0.24 -15.84
N GLY A 67 -20.46 -0.33 -16.96
CA GLY A 67 -19.67 0.76 -17.53
C GLY A 67 -18.39 1.10 -16.75
N LYS A 68 -18.08 0.42 -15.65
CA LYS A 68 -16.84 0.62 -14.92
C LYS A 68 -15.63 0.20 -15.76
N ARG A 69 -14.53 0.95 -15.63
CA ARG A 69 -13.32 0.84 -16.46
C ARG A 69 -12.22 0.11 -15.72
N PHE A 70 -11.54 -0.81 -16.39
CA PHE A 70 -10.47 -1.61 -15.78
C PHE A 70 -9.28 -1.79 -16.74
N ALA A 71 -8.08 -1.72 -16.21
CA ALA A 71 -6.88 -2.30 -16.81
C ALA A 71 -6.80 -3.78 -16.39
N ILE A 72 -6.39 -4.64 -17.30
CA ILE A 72 -6.27 -6.07 -17.00
C ILE A 72 -4.81 -6.41 -16.74
N TRP A 73 -4.53 -6.95 -15.57
CA TRP A 73 -3.27 -7.61 -15.30
C TRP A 73 -3.20 -8.89 -16.14
N PRO A 74 -2.19 -9.04 -17.05
CA PRO A 74 -2.22 -10.12 -18.03
C PRO A 74 -1.89 -11.51 -17.47
N GLY A 75 -1.41 -11.57 -16.23
CA GLY A 75 -1.01 -12.82 -15.59
C GLY A 75 -2.21 -13.61 -15.03
N ARG A 76 -2.11 -14.94 -15.08
CA ARG A 76 -2.91 -15.88 -14.30
C ARG A 76 -1.94 -16.77 -13.54
N THR A 77 -2.10 -16.86 -12.23
CA THR A 77 -1.20 -17.54 -11.30
C THR A 77 -1.89 -18.67 -10.55
N CYS A 78 -1.12 -19.57 -9.93
CA CYS A 78 -1.70 -20.61 -9.09
C CYS A 78 -2.22 -20.08 -7.75
N GLY A 79 -1.71 -18.93 -7.28
CA GLY A 79 -2.08 -18.34 -5.99
C GLY A 79 -1.42 -18.98 -4.77
N GLU A 80 -0.77 -20.15 -4.91
CA GLU A 80 -0.30 -20.98 -3.79
C GLU A 80 1.22 -21.20 -3.73
N CYS A 81 1.97 -20.98 -4.82
CA CYS A 81 3.42 -21.14 -4.80
C CYS A 81 4.11 -20.03 -3.99
N ALA A 82 5.36 -20.25 -3.57
CA ALA A 82 6.13 -19.31 -2.76
C ALA A 82 6.21 -17.90 -3.38
N TYR A 83 6.25 -17.80 -4.70
CA TYR A 83 6.27 -16.53 -5.41
C TYR A 83 4.92 -15.80 -5.32
N CYS A 84 3.80 -16.50 -5.50
CA CYS A 84 2.47 -15.91 -5.33
C CYS A 84 2.27 -15.43 -3.89
N LEU A 85 2.62 -16.26 -2.91
CA LEU A 85 2.46 -15.95 -1.49
C LEU A 85 3.35 -14.81 -1.01
N SER A 86 4.51 -14.58 -1.67
CA SER A 86 5.40 -13.47 -1.37
C SER A 86 5.09 -12.18 -2.14
N GLY A 87 3.98 -12.13 -2.92
CA GLY A 87 3.62 -10.97 -3.74
C GLY A 87 4.47 -10.78 -4.99
N ARG A 88 5.26 -11.80 -5.35
CA ARG A 88 6.06 -11.87 -6.58
C ARG A 88 5.37 -12.71 -7.63
N GLU A 89 4.08 -12.50 -7.81
CA GLU A 89 3.23 -13.31 -8.67
C GLU A 89 3.69 -13.35 -10.14
N ASN A 90 4.45 -12.34 -10.58
CA ASN A 90 5.11 -12.35 -11.89
C ASN A 90 6.13 -13.49 -12.09
N LEU A 91 6.57 -14.14 -11.02
CA LEU A 91 7.47 -15.28 -11.02
C LEU A 91 6.77 -16.61 -10.70
N CYS A 92 5.44 -16.64 -10.72
CA CYS A 92 4.67 -17.85 -10.44
C CYS A 92 5.11 -19.02 -11.35
N GLU A 93 5.32 -20.19 -10.75
CA GLU A 93 5.77 -21.40 -11.48
C GLU A 93 4.75 -21.89 -12.52
N GLN A 94 3.45 -21.59 -12.29
CA GLN A 94 2.35 -21.93 -13.18
C GLN A 94 1.81 -20.71 -13.93
N MET A 95 2.65 -19.67 -14.13
CA MET A 95 2.24 -18.44 -14.81
C MET A 95 1.64 -18.70 -16.19
N LYS A 96 0.44 -18.22 -16.43
CA LYS A 96 -0.18 -18.14 -17.75
C LYS A 96 -0.41 -16.69 -18.11
N ILE A 97 0.03 -16.27 -19.28
CA ILE A 97 -0.01 -14.88 -19.72
C ILE A 97 -1.03 -14.74 -20.85
N MET A 98 -1.90 -13.75 -20.76
CA MET A 98 -2.86 -13.35 -21.77
C MET A 98 -2.15 -12.96 -23.08
N GLY A 99 -2.70 -13.38 -24.22
CA GLY A 99 -2.06 -13.18 -25.52
C GLY A 99 -0.96 -14.18 -25.87
N PHE A 100 -0.51 -14.98 -24.90
CA PHE A 100 0.50 -16.05 -25.06
C PHE A 100 -0.14 -17.43 -24.87
N HIS A 101 -0.54 -17.73 -23.65
CA HIS A 101 -1.11 -19.03 -23.26
C HIS A 101 -2.60 -19.14 -23.53
N HIS A 102 -3.32 -18.05 -23.46
CA HIS A 102 -4.75 -17.93 -23.77
C HIS A 102 -5.02 -16.64 -24.56
N ASP A 103 -6.21 -16.53 -25.15
CA ASP A 103 -6.59 -15.42 -26.03
C ASP A 103 -6.49 -14.08 -25.31
N GLY A 104 -5.96 -13.07 -26.01
CA GLY A 104 -5.66 -11.74 -25.51
C GLY A 104 -6.62 -10.65 -26.00
N GLY A 105 -6.17 -9.40 -25.84
CA GLY A 105 -6.93 -8.18 -26.01
C GLY A 105 -7.10 -7.69 -27.46
N PHE A 106 -6.50 -8.35 -28.46
CA PHE A 106 -6.75 -7.97 -29.87
C PHE A 106 -8.13 -8.46 -30.33
N SER A 107 -9.13 -8.15 -29.56
CA SER A 107 -10.53 -8.57 -29.77
C SER A 107 -11.46 -7.54 -29.17
N SER A 108 -12.71 -7.48 -29.70
CA SER A 108 -13.75 -6.64 -29.08
C SER A 108 -14.19 -7.10 -27.71
N HIS A 109 -13.93 -8.37 -27.36
CA HIS A 109 -14.23 -8.93 -26.04
C HIS A 109 -13.10 -9.86 -25.60
N VAL A 110 -12.86 -9.92 -24.30
CA VAL A 110 -11.84 -10.78 -23.68
C VAL A 110 -12.41 -11.45 -22.43
N MET A 111 -11.96 -12.68 -22.18
CA MET A 111 -12.21 -13.39 -20.93
C MET A 111 -11.05 -13.12 -19.99
N ALA A 112 -11.33 -12.56 -18.81
CA ALA A 112 -10.30 -12.30 -17.80
C ALA A 112 -10.77 -12.75 -16.41
N PRO A 113 -9.84 -13.24 -15.55
CA PRO A 113 -10.14 -13.50 -14.15
C PRO A 113 -10.61 -12.21 -13.46
N SER A 114 -11.58 -12.32 -12.55
CA SER A 114 -12.10 -11.15 -11.82
C SER A 114 -10.99 -10.46 -11.01
N GLU A 115 -10.05 -11.22 -10.48
CA GLU A 115 -8.88 -10.74 -9.71
C GLU A 115 -7.83 -10.00 -10.54
N SER A 116 -7.85 -10.16 -11.86
CA SER A 116 -6.95 -9.44 -12.79
C SER A 116 -7.45 -8.03 -13.14
N MET A 117 -8.64 -7.64 -12.68
CA MET A 117 -9.29 -6.39 -13.02
C MET A 117 -8.86 -5.28 -12.06
N ILE A 118 -8.07 -4.32 -12.53
CA ILE A 118 -7.63 -3.16 -11.75
C ILE A 118 -8.43 -1.93 -12.21
N ARG A 119 -9.12 -1.27 -11.27
CA ARG A 119 -9.94 -0.10 -11.57
C ARG A 119 -9.10 1.03 -12.21
N VAL A 120 -9.64 1.66 -13.26
CA VAL A 120 -9.08 2.86 -13.88
C VAL A 120 -9.93 4.07 -13.47
N ASP A 121 -9.29 5.09 -12.93
CA ASP A 121 -9.96 6.32 -12.50
C ASP A 121 -10.57 7.09 -13.67
N ASP A 122 -11.72 7.74 -13.42
CA ASP A 122 -12.54 8.34 -14.45
C ASP A 122 -11.87 9.54 -15.17
N HIS A 123 -10.88 10.16 -14.56
CA HIS A 123 -10.12 11.25 -15.17
C HIS A 123 -9.03 10.78 -16.16
N ILE A 124 -8.66 9.48 -16.17
CA ILE A 124 -7.62 8.95 -17.04
C ILE A 124 -8.24 8.60 -18.41
N PRO A 125 -7.77 9.14 -19.53
CA PRO A 125 -8.23 8.72 -20.86
C PRO A 125 -7.93 7.24 -21.10
N LEU A 126 -8.90 6.47 -21.61
CA LEU A 126 -8.79 5.01 -21.72
C LEU A 126 -7.65 4.55 -22.64
N HIS A 127 -7.40 5.29 -23.75
CA HIS A 127 -6.30 5.00 -24.66
C HIS A 127 -4.95 5.21 -23.98
N VAL A 128 -4.83 6.20 -23.08
CA VAL A 128 -3.62 6.43 -22.27
C VAL A 128 -3.45 5.36 -21.20
N ALA A 129 -4.55 4.97 -20.57
CA ALA A 129 -4.55 3.90 -19.57
C ALA A 129 -4.05 2.55 -20.14
N SER A 130 -4.17 2.31 -21.46
CA SER A 130 -3.65 1.09 -22.09
C SER A 130 -2.12 0.93 -21.97
N LEU A 131 -1.41 2.01 -21.62
CA LEU A 131 0.02 1.96 -21.31
C LEU A 131 0.32 1.52 -19.87
N ALA A 132 -0.68 1.14 -19.08
CA ALA A 132 -0.49 0.73 -17.69
C ALA A 132 0.35 -0.55 -17.55
N GLU A 133 0.21 -1.50 -18.47
CA GLU A 133 0.99 -2.73 -18.43
C GLU A 133 2.50 -2.45 -18.62
N PRO A 134 2.96 -1.79 -19.70
CA PRO A 134 4.39 -1.49 -19.85
C PRO A 134 4.91 -0.52 -18.77
N ALA A 135 4.10 0.40 -18.27
CA ALA A 135 4.47 1.24 -17.12
C ALA A 135 4.58 0.42 -15.84
N GLY A 136 3.76 -0.61 -15.65
CA GLY A 136 3.89 -1.57 -14.54
C GLY A 136 5.17 -2.40 -14.63
N CYS A 137 5.59 -2.80 -15.82
CA CYS A 137 6.89 -3.43 -16.03
C CYS A 137 8.05 -2.49 -15.63
N VAL A 138 7.93 -1.19 -15.91
CA VAL A 138 8.88 -0.17 -15.44
C VAL A 138 8.92 -0.09 -13.91
N GLN A 139 7.76 -0.08 -13.23
CA GLN A 139 7.70 -0.09 -11.76
C GLN A 139 8.41 -1.32 -11.19
N ASN A 140 8.16 -2.51 -11.76
CA ASN A 140 8.85 -3.74 -11.36
C ASN A 140 10.37 -3.66 -11.56
N ALA A 141 10.83 -3.01 -12.63
CA ALA A 141 12.26 -2.85 -12.91
C ALA A 141 12.96 -1.84 -11.98
N LEU A 142 12.24 -0.85 -11.48
CA LEU A 142 12.77 0.18 -10.56
C LEU A 142 12.74 -0.28 -9.09
N GLU A 143 11.83 -1.15 -8.71
CA GLU A 143 11.65 -1.60 -7.33
C GLU A 143 12.94 -2.15 -6.69
N PRO A 144 13.72 -3.08 -7.32
CA PRO A 144 14.97 -3.56 -6.75
C PRO A 144 16.11 -2.53 -6.78
N LEU A 145 16.02 -1.49 -7.59
CA LEU A 145 16.97 -0.38 -7.58
C LEU A 145 16.77 0.55 -6.38
N ASN A 146 15.59 0.53 -5.75
CA ASN A 146 15.24 1.38 -4.61
C ASN A 146 15.67 2.85 -4.80
N PRO A 147 15.15 3.57 -5.81
CA PRO A 147 15.60 4.91 -6.18
C PRO A 147 15.41 5.90 -5.03
N GLN A 148 16.44 6.73 -4.76
CA GLN A 148 16.37 7.77 -3.75
C GLN A 148 16.37 9.15 -4.40
N LYS A 149 15.68 10.11 -3.78
CA LYS A 149 15.61 11.49 -4.26
C LYS A 149 17.03 12.10 -4.38
N GLY A 150 17.30 12.70 -5.53
CA GLY A 150 18.59 13.32 -5.83
C GLY A 150 19.60 12.39 -6.50
N GLU A 151 19.38 11.07 -6.49
CA GLU A 151 20.25 10.12 -7.22
C GLU A 151 20.14 10.30 -8.74
N ARG A 152 21.15 9.86 -9.44
CA ARG A 152 21.26 9.92 -10.91
C ARG A 152 21.07 8.53 -11.51
N ILE A 153 20.23 8.43 -12.54
CA ILE A 153 20.07 7.19 -13.30
C ILE A 153 20.41 7.40 -14.78
N ILE A 154 21.18 6.47 -15.37
CA ILE A 154 21.38 6.40 -16.82
C ILE A 154 20.51 5.28 -17.41
N ILE A 155 19.77 5.62 -18.47
CA ILE A 155 18.82 4.70 -19.12
C ILE A 155 19.24 4.56 -20.59
N TYR A 156 19.59 3.35 -21.02
CA TYR A 156 19.94 3.05 -22.40
C TYR A 156 18.72 2.53 -23.17
N GLY A 157 18.28 3.33 -24.16
CA GLY A 157 17.13 3.11 -25.00
C GLY A 157 16.04 4.17 -24.80
N GLY A 158 15.84 5.07 -25.78
CA GLY A 158 14.86 6.15 -25.78
C GLY A 158 13.52 5.77 -26.41
N GLY A 159 13.13 4.49 -26.38
CA GLY A 159 11.78 4.06 -26.75
C GLY A 159 10.77 4.33 -25.65
N SER A 160 9.48 3.96 -25.88
CA SER A 160 8.40 4.21 -24.91
C SER A 160 8.73 3.75 -23.49
N VAL A 161 9.33 2.56 -23.33
CA VAL A 161 9.70 2.02 -22.02
C VAL A 161 10.80 2.84 -21.33
N GLY A 162 11.84 3.23 -22.05
CA GLY A 162 12.92 4.04 -21.48
C GLY A 162 12.44 5.45 -21.07
N LEU A 163 11.54 6.05 -21.85
CA LEU A 163 10.93 7.34 -21.53
C LEU A 163 9.96 7.23 -20.35
N MET A 164 9.18 6.15 -20.26
CA MET A 164 8.36 5.87 -19.08
C MET A 164 9.22 5.67 -17.81
N THR A 165 10.38 5.00 -17.96
CA THR A 165 11.34 4.84 -16.85
C THR A 165 11.87 6.19 -16.39
N ALA A 166 12.25 7.05 -17.33
CA ALA A 166 12.73 8.39 -17.01
C ALA A 166 11.67 9.24 -16.32
N LEU A 167 10.41 9.16 -16.77
CA LEU A 167 9.27 9.82 -16.14
C LEU A 167 9.02 9.32 -14.71
N ALA A 168 9.00 8.00 -14.51
CA ALA A 168 8.84 7.41 -13.18
C ALA A 168 9.94 7.86 -12.22
N CYS A 169 11.20 7.87 -12.68
CA CYS A 169 12.34 8.36 -11.92
C CYS A 169 12.20 9.85 -11.55
N ARG A 170 11.76 10.69 -12.49
CA ARG A 170 11.51 12.13 -12.23
C ARG A 170 10.46 12.33 -11.12
N GLU A 171 9.37 11.58 -11.17
CA GLU A 171 8.31 11.64 -10.15
C GLU A 171 8.81 11.18 -8.77
N MET A 172 9.82 10.31 -8.72
CA MET A 172 10.52 9.91 -7.48
C MET A 172 11.60 10.92 -7.05
N GLY A 173 11.83 12.00 -7.81
CA GLY A 173 12.85 12.98 -7.53
C GLY A 173 14.28 12.55 -7.93
N VAL A 174 14.42 11.49 -8.72
CA VAL A 174 15.66 11.01 -9.32
C VAL A 174 15.96 11.80 -10.59
N ILE A 175 17.23 11.96 -10.94
CA ILE A 175 17.70 12.71 -12.12
C ILE A 175 18.00 11.73 -13.26
N PRO A 176 17.11 11.53 -14.24
CA PRO A 176 17.34 10.61 -15.34
C PRO A 176 18.13 11.27 -16.49
N LEU A 177 19.03 10.47 -17.09
CA LEU A 177 19.61 10.72 -18.39
C LEU A 177 19.32 9.54 -19.31
N VAL A 178 18.65 9.79 -20.44
CA VAL A 178 18.33 8.76 -21.43
C VAL A 178 19.34 8.82 -22.57
N ILE A 179 19.85 7.66 -22.98
CA ILE A 179 20.74 7.51 -24.14
C ILE A 179 20.00 6.79 -25.26
N GLU A 180 19.86 7.43 -26.42
CA GLU A 180 19.24 6.87 -27.62
C GLU A 180 20.10 7.15 -28.84
N LYS A 181 20.46 6.13 -29.63
CA LYS A 181 21.34 6.24 -30.81
C LYS A 181 20.62 6.73 -32.07
N ASP A 182 19.28 6.49 -32.13
CA ASP A 182 18.47 6.87 -33.29
C ASP A 182 18.01 8.33 -33.16
N GLU A 183 18.56 9.20 -34.01
CA GLU A 183 18.26 10.64 -34.02
C GLU A 183 16.79 10.93 -34.25
N LYS A 184 16.10 10.14 -35.08
CA LYS A 184 14.67 10.32 -35.35
C LYS A 184 13.83 10.03 -34.10
N LYS A 185 14.26 9.11 -33.24
CA LYS A 185 13.61 8.89 -31.94
C LYS A 185 13.87 10.02 -30.97
N ILE A 186 15.09 10.58 -30.95
CA ILE A 186 15.41 11.75 -30.14
C ILE A 186 14.47 12.89 -30.52
N GLU A 187 14.39 13.21 -31.83
CA GLU A 187 13.51 14.25 -32.37
C GLU A 187 12.03 14.01 -32.02
N ARG A 188 11.51 12.80 -32.21
CA ARG A 188 10.13 12.45 -31.85
C ARG A 188 9.82 12.60 -30.36
N SER A 189 10.81 12.43 -29.50
CA SER A 189 10.65 12.58 -28.05
C SER A 189 10.77 14.03 -27.55
N GLU A 190 11.09 15.02 -28.40
CA GLU A 190 11.37 16.39 -27.97
C GLU A 190 10.23 17.05 -27.19
N GLU A 191 8.98 16.82 -27.60
CA GLU A 191 7.82 17.37 -26.89
C GLU A 191 7.71 16.76 -25.48
N PHE A 192 7.95 15.45 -25.35
CA PHE A 192 8.00 14.75 -24.07
C PHE A 192 9.17 15.25 -23.23
N GLN A 193 10.37 15.40 -23.82
CA GLN A 193 11.56 15.89 -23.13
C GLN A 193 11.32 17.28 -22.53
N ARG A 194 10.74 18.20 -23.32
CA ARG A 194 10.42 19.57 -22.87
C ARG A 194 9.35 19.59 -21.78
N ALA A 195 8.28 18.80 -21.94
CA ALA A 195 7.18 18.75 -20.98
C ALA A 195 7.64 18.23 -19.60
N GLU A 196 8.53 17.24 -19.57
CA GLU A 196 8.94 16.56 -18.34
C GLU A 196 10.35 16.97 -17.86
N ASN A 197 11.02 17.87 -18.56
CA ASN A 197 12.41 18.26 -18.30
C ASN A 197 13.32 17.01 -18.17
N ILE A 198 13.19 16.09 -19.12
CA ILE A 198 13.99 14.88 -19.24
C ILE A 198 14.99 15.06 -20.39
N MET A 199 16.25 14.72 -20.13
CA MET A 199 17.31 14.84 -21.10
C MET A 199 17.49 13.54 -21.86
N VAL A 200 17.40 13.59 -23.20
CA VAL A 200 17.73 12.48 -24.11
C VAL A 200 18.93 12.89 -24.95
N ARG A 201 19.98 12.09 -24.96
CA ARG A 201 21.21 12.33 -25.71
C ARG A 201 21.61 11.12 -26.54
N LYS A 202 22.37 11.33 -27.59
CA LYS A 202 22.94 10.28 -28.44
C LYS A 202 24.03 9.49 -27.69
N GLU A 203 24.83 10.18 -26.90
CA GLU A 203 25.90 9.64 -26.07
C GLU A 203 26.18 10.56 -24.88
N THR A 204 27.00 10.11 -23.95
CA THR A 204 27.46 10.92 -22.83
C THR A 204 28.86 10.52 -22.38
N THR A 205 29.67 11.50 -22.00
CA THR A 205 30.92 11.31 -21.27
C THR A 205 30.72 11.17 -19.78
N ASP A 206 29.54 11.57 -19.26
CA ASP A 206 29.18 11.47 -17.84
C ASP A 206 29.31 10.01 -17.33
N SER A 207 29.74 9.87 -16.11
CA SER A 207 29.89 8.61 -15.39
C SER A 207 29.51 8.78 -13.93
N GLU A 208 29.74 7.76 -13.11
CA GLU A 208 29.44 7.74 -11.68
C GLU A 208 27.93 7.96 -11.42
N PHE A 209 27.07 7.21 -12.16
CA PHE A 209 25.65 7.16 -11.91
C PHE A 209 25.35 6.19 -10.75
N ASP A 210 24.40 6.54 -9.91
CA ASP A 210 23.95 5.68 -8.80
C ASP A 210 23.21 4.46 -9.31
N MET A 211 22.49 4.64 -10.44
CA MET A 211 21.70 3.59 -11.06
C MET A 211 21.85 3.57 -12.57
N ALA A 212 21.61 2.38 -13.14
CA ALA A 212 21.52 2.18 -14.59
C ALA A 212 20.36 1.24 -14.94
N LEU A 213 19.76 1.43 -16.13
CA LEU A 213 18.74 0.52 -16.66
C LEU A 213 18.92 0.36 -18.17
N ASN A 214 18.95 -0.90 -18.65
CA ASN A 214 18.93 -1.17 -20.06
C ASN A 214 17.50 -1.37 -20.58
N ALA A 215 16.95 -0.40 -21.30
CA ALA A 215 15.62 -0.47 -21.93
C ALA A 215 15.67 -0.93 -23.39
N CYS A 216 16.78 -1.50 -23.84
CA CYS A 216 16.96 -2.01 -25.19
C CYS A 216 17.72 -3.35 -25.20
N ALA A 217 17.59 -4.10 -26.30
CA ALA A 217 18.15 -5.43 -26.42
C ALA A 217 19.60 -5.47 -26.95
N ASP A 218 20.33 -4.34 -26.87
CA ASP A 218 21.71 -4.20 -27.35
C ASP A 218 22.72 -4.60 -26.27
N PRO A 219 23.55 -5.64 -26.47
CA PRO A 219 24.61 -6.01 -25.52
C PRO A 219 25.59 -4.88 -25.20
N THR A 220 25.86 -4.00 -26.16
CA THR A 220 26.73 -2.84 -25.96
C THR A 220 26.11 -1.87 -24.94
N ALA A 221 24.78 -1.67 -25.00
CA ALA A 221 24.08 -0.84 -24.03
C ALA A 221 24.18 -1.43 -22.61
N PHE A 222 24.08 -2.75 -22.45
CA PHE A 222 24.30 -3.42 -21.17
C PHE A 222 25.72 -3.17 -20.64
N SER A 223 26.74 -3.36 -21.49
CA SER A 223 28.13 -3.09 -21.12
C SER A 223 28.37 -1.64 -20.70
N MET A 224 27.73 -0.69 -21.39
CA MET A 224 27.80 0.73 -21.05
C MET A 224 27.06 1.03 -19.73
N CYS A 225 25.94 0.37 -19.43
CA CYS A 225 25.30 0.49 -18.12
C CYS A 225 26.29 0.17 -16.99
N VAL A 226 26.99 -0.96 -17.08
CA VAL A 226 27.99 -1.35 -16.08
C VAL A 226 29.14 -0.35 -16.00
N ALA A 227 29.69 0.06 -17.16
CA ALA A 227 30.84 0.96 -17.21
C ALA A 227 30.57 2.35 -16.59
N LYS A 228 29.32 2.83 -16.67
CA LYS A 228 28.90 4.18 -16.23
C LYS A 228 28.50 4.26 -14.75
N LEU A 229 28.36 3.14 -14.05
CA LEU A 229 27.96 3.11 -12.64
C LEU A 229 29.08 3.56 -11.70
N ALA A 230 28.68 4.24 -10.64
CA ALA A 230 29.50 4.55 -9.48
C ALA A 230 29.84 3.30 -8.65
N LYS A 231 30.69 3.43 -7.63
CA LYS A 231 30.88 2.40 -6.61
C LYS A 231 29.57 2.20 -5.84
N GLY A 232 29.19 0.94 -5.57
CA GLY A 232 27.90 0.60 -4.96
C GLY A 232 26.70 0.81 -5.90
N GLY A 233 26.93 1.09 -7.19
CA GLY A 233 25.89 1.35 -8.16
C GLY A 233 24.96 0.15 -8.40
N ARG A 234 23.72 0.41 -8.83
CA ARG A 234 22.67 -0.60 -9.01
C ARG A 234 22.20 -0.61 -10.46
N LEU A 235 22.17 -1.82 -11.06
CA LEU A 235 21.76 -2.03 -12.46
C LEU A 235 20.50 -2.88 -12.52
N SER A 236 19.45 -2.39 -13.18
CA SER A 236 18.31 -3.20 -13.58
C SER A 236 18.51 -3.74 -15.00
N PHE A 237 18.58 -5.06 -15.11
CA PHE A 237 18.60 -5.77 -16.37
C PHE A 237 17.16 -6.03 -16.83
N PHE A 238 16.62 -5.10 -17.61
CA PHE A 238 15.22 -5.07 -18.04
C PHE A 238 15.02 -5.54 -19.48
N GLY A 239 15.79 -5.02 -20.42
CA GLY A 239 15.72 -5.44 -21.83
C GLY A 239 16.55 -6.70 -22.08
N GLY A 240 15.90 -7.83 -22.33
CA GLY A 240 16.60 -9.06 -22.70
C GLY A 240 17.46 -8.89 -23.95
N LEU A 241 18.70 -9.43 -23.94
CA LEU A 241 19.66 -9.28 -25.03
C LEU A 241 19.29 -10.18 -26.23
N THR A 242 19.53 -9.69 -27.43
CA THR A 242 19.36 -10.45 -28.66
C THR A 242 20.68 -11.16 -29.03
N LYS A 243 20.66 -12.50 -29.04
CA LYS A 243 21.75 -13.41 -29.44
C LYS A 243 22.92 -13.53 -28.47
N ASN A 244 23.51 -14.71 -28.47
CA ASN A 244 24.73 -15.02 -27.73
C ASN A 244 25.87 -14.13 -28.21
N LYS A 245 26.28 -13.19 -27.38
CA LYS A 245 27.54 -12.44 -27.48
C LYS A 245 28.27 -12.62 -26.16
N ASP A 246 29.58 -12.79 -26.25
CA ASP A 246 30.44 -12.88 -25.08
C ASP A 246 30.39 -11.54 -24.33
N ILE A 247 30.30 -11.60 -23.02
CA ILE A 247 30.47 -10.45 -22.13
C ILE A 247 31.94 -10.46 -21.70
N GLU A 248 32.62 -9.33 -21.91
CA GLU A 248 34.02 -9.19 -21.51
C GLU A 248 34.17 -9.42 -20.00
N THR A 249 35.08 -10.28 -19.59
CA THR A 249 35.37 -10.59 -18.18
C THR A 249 35.76 -9.35 -17.38
N ASN A 250 36.35 -8.33 -18.04
CA ASN A 250 36.66 -7.03 -17.41
C ASN A 250 35.44 -6.32 -16.86
N LEU A 251 34.24 -6.48 -17.46
CA LEU A 251 33.00 -5.91 -16.93
C LEU A 251 32.57 -6.62 -15.65
N LEU A 252 32.73 -7.93 -15.56
CA LEU A 252 32.45 -8.69 -14.34
C LEU A 252 33.42 -8.31 -13.23
N ASN A 253 34.72 -8.13 -13.56
CA ASN A 253 35.69 -7.62 -12.61
C ASN A 253 35.37 -6.20 -12.13
N LEU A 254 34.88 -5.33 -13.04
CA LEU A 254 34.47 -3.99 -12.67
C LEU A 254 33.27 -4.01 -11.69
N MET A 255 32.30 -4.89 -11.92
CA MET A 255 31.19 -5.10 -10.97
C MET A 255 31.69 -5.55 -9.61
N HIS A 256 32.66 -6.48 -9.58
CA HIS A 256 33.30 -6.94 -8.33
C HIS A 256 34.02 -5.80 -7.59
N TYR A 257 34.92 -5.07 -8.28
CA TYR A 257 35.71 -4.01 -7.64
C TYR A 257 34.92 -2.79 -7.20
N LYS A 258 33.79 -2.52 -7.84
CA LYS A 258 32.89 -1.42 -7.49
C LYS A 258 31.71 -1.86 -6.59
N GLU A 259 31.65 -3.14 -6.17
CA GLU A 259 30.55 -3.69 -5.34
C GLU A 259 29.16 -3.39 -5.92
N MET A 260 28.99 -3.56 -7.24
CA MET A 260 27.74 -3.25 -7.92
C MET A 260 26.68 -4.33 -7.69
N THR A 261 25.41 -3.92 -7.65
CA THR A 261 24.25 -4.83 -7.61
C THR A 261 23.64 -4.94 -9.01
N LEU A 262 23.42 -6.17 -9.48
CA LEU A 262 22.68 -6.47 -10.71
C LEU A 262 21.38 -7.19 -10.38
N SER A 263 20.24 -6.61 -10.79
CA SER A 263 18.91 -7.20 -10.62
C SER A 263 18.25 -7.44 -11.97
N GLY A 264 17.74 -8.65 -12.19
CA GLY A 264 16.87 -8.94 -13.35
C GLY A 264 15.45 -8.45 -13.11
N ALA A 265 14.78 -7.98 -14.18
CA ALA A 265 13.37 -7.60 -14.13
C ALA A 265 12.58 -8.31 -15.22
N TYR A 266 11.46 -8.97 -14.85
CA TYR A 266 10.60 -9.69 -15.77
C TYR A 266 9.12 -9.49 -15.45
N GLY A 267 8.35 -8.97 -16.42
CA GLY A 267 6.92 -8.74 -16.28
C GLY A 267 6.57 -7.72 -15.19
N LEU A 268 5.40 -7.92 -14.59
CA LEU A 268 4.86 -7.03 -13.54
C LEU A 268 3.93 -7.81 -12.61
N THR A 269 3.78 -7.34 -11.38
CA THR A 269 2.78 -7.80 -10.43
C THR A 269 1.49 -6.96 -10.56
N ARG A 270 0.39 -7.41 -9.92
CA ARG A 270 -0.84 -6.61 -9.81
C ARG A 270 -0.59 -5.28 -9.08
N LYS A 271 0.30 -5.27 -8.09
CA LYS A 271 0.74 -4.05 -7.40
C LYS A 271 1.39 -3.08 -8.38
N ASN A 272 2.35 -3.53 -9.19
CA ASN A 272 3.02 -2.69 -10.17
C ASN A 272 2.04 -2.08 -11.20
N LEU A 273 1.00 -2.82 -11.59
CA LEU A 273 -0.06 -2.29 -12.48
C LEU A 273 -0.87 -1.17 -11.80
N LYS A 274 -1.20 -1.33 -10.51
CA LYS A 274 -1.86 -0.27 -9.73
C LYS A 274 -0.98 0.98 -9.63
N ASP A 275 0.30 0.81 -9.28
CA ASP A 275 1.27 1.91 -9.16
C ASP A 275 1.46 2.64 -10.50
N ALA A 276 1.45 1.90 -11.63
CA ALA A 276 1.48 2.46 -12.97
C ALA A 276 0.24 3.32 -13.27
N LEU A 277 -0.96 2.87 -12.90
CA LEU A 277 -2.19 3.66 -13.08
C LEU A 277 -2.16 4.95 -12.26
N VAL A 278 -1.60 4.92 -11.05
CA VAL A 278 -1.39 6.13 -10.23
C VAL A 278 -0.45 7.11 -10.95
N LEU A 279 0.66 6.61 -11.51
CA LEU A 279 1.60 7.45 -12.28
C LEU A 279 0.94 8.04 -13.53
N ILE A 280 0.21 7.22 -14.27
CA ILE A 280 -0.54 7.67 -15.47
C ILE A 280 -1.58 8.73 -15.09
N GLY A 281 -2.30 8.52 -13.97
CA GLY A 281 -3.29 9.48 -13.47
C GLY A 281 -2.68 10.85 -13.10
N LYS A 282 -1.45 10.87 -12.60
CA LYS A 282 -0.71 12.11 -12.33
C LYS A 282 -0.22 12.81 -13.59
N LYS A 283 0.11 12.06 -14.65
CA LYS A 283 0.79 12.54 -15.86
C LYS A 283 0.14 12.05 -17.17
N PRO A 284 -1.19 12.10 -17.31
CA PRO A 284 -1.85 11.51 -18.49
C PRO A 284 -1.36 12.12 -19.81
N GLY A 285 -1.15 13.44 -19.86
CA GLY A 285 -0.66 14.12 -21.07
C GLY A 285 0.77 13.75 -21.47
N SER A 286 1.60 13.29 -20.50
CA SER A 286 2.96 12.82 -20.80
C SER A 286 2.95 11.42 -21.39
N PHE A 287 2.08 10.53 -20.85
CA PHE A 287 1.88 9.22 -21.44
C PHE A 287 1.25 9.29 -22.83
N GLU A 288 0.34 10.23 -23.07
CA GLU A 288 -0.26 10.45 -24.40
C GLU A 288 0.79 10.75 -25.47
N LYS A 289 1.85 11.50 -25.16
CA LYS A 289 2.97 11.77 -26.05
C LYS A 289 3.80 10.54 -26.42
N LEU A 290 3.62 9.41 -25.74
CA LEU A 290 4.26 8.14 -26.02
C LEU A 290 3.40 7.22 -26.92
N ILE A 291 2.23 7.70 -27.36
CA ILE A 291 1.35 7.02 -28.31
C ILE A 291 1.66 7.58 -29.71
N GLU A 292 2.07 6.72 -30.62
CA GLU A 292 2.35 7.08 -32.02
C GLU A 292 1.04 7.36 -32.79
N GLU A 293 0.08 6.41 -32.69
CA GLU A 293 -1.22 6.52 -33.34
C GLU A 293 -2.25 5.60 -32.64
N ILE A 294 -3.48 6.06 -32.60
CA ILE A 294 -4.65 5.22 -32.25
C ILE A 294 -5.23 4.69 -33.55
N ILE A 295 -5.22 3.38 -33.71
CA ILE A 295 -5.51 2.72 -34.97
C ILE A 295 -6.78 1.84 -34.90
N PRO A 296 -7.54 1.70 -35.97
CA PRO A 296 -8.57 0.69 -36.08
C PRO A 296 -7.94 -0.72 -36.23
N PRO A 297 -8.62 -1.80 -35.81
CA PRO A 297 -8.09 -3.15 -35.81
C PRO A 297 -7.54 -3.62 -37.18
N GLU A 298 -8.12 -3.14 -38.27
CA GLU A 298 -7.73 -3.52 -39.63
C GLU A 298 -6.29 -3.12 -39.99
N LYS A 299 -5.79 -2.04 -39.39
CA LYS A 299 -4.43 -1.54 -39.65
C LYS A 299 -3.36 -2.32 -38.88
N ALA A 300 -3.70 -3.04 -37.82
CA ALA A 300 -2.73 -3.65 -36.91
C ALA A 300 -1.75 -4.59 -37.63
N ALA A 301 -2.22 -5.44 -38.53
CA ALA A 301 -1.38 -6.40 -39.25
C ALA A 301 -0.31 -5.70 -40.11
N ALA A 302 -0.65 -4.58 -40.75
CA ALA A 302 0.26 -3.83 -41.61
C ALA A 302 1.39 -3.09 -40.81
N LEU A 303 1.12 -2.76 -39.56
CA LEU A 303 2.05 -2.04 -38.68
C LEU A 303 3.02 -2.95 -37.89
N MET A 304 2.78 -4.27 -37.88
CA MET A 304 3.67 -5.21 -37.16
C MET A 304 5.16 -5.11 -37.55
N PRO A 305 5.56 -4.92 -38.82
CA PRO A 305 6.96 -4.72 -39.19
C PRO A 305 7.57 -3.46 -38.57
N ASP A 306 6.82 -2.34 -38.54
CA ASP A 306 7.29 -1.08 -37.97
C ASP A 306 7.46 -1.18 -36.45
N ILE A 307 6.52 -1.80 -35.76
CA ILE A 307 6.59 -2.07 -34.33
C ILE A 307 7.77 -2.99 -34.02
N LEU A 308 8.00 -4.04 -34.82
CA LEU A 308 9.14 -4.95 -34.66
C LEU A 308 10.47 -4.24 -34.80
N SER A 309 10.58 -3.24 -35.73
CA SER A 309 11.78 -2.44 -35.93
C SER A 309 12.21 -1.69 -34.66
N GLY A 310 11.26 -1.41 -33.75
CA GLY A 310 11.48 -0.66 -32.52
C GLY A 310 11.78 0.82 -32.75
N LYS A 311 11.47 1.37 -33.94
CA LYS A 311 11.69 2.79 -34.29
C LYS A 311 10.50 3.70 -33.98
N THR A 312 9.37 3.14 -33.58
CA THR A 312 8.12 3.83 -33.27
C THR A 312 7.85 3.83 -31.77
N PHE A 313 6.97 4.71 -31.32
CA PHE A 313 6.36 4.64 -30.01
C PHE A 313 5.19 3.62 -30.00
N LYS A 314 4.24 3.74 -29.08
CA LYS A 314 3.16 2.78 -28.92
C LYS A 314 2.04 3.04 -29.93
N TYR A 315 1.62 1.99 -30.62
CA TYR A 315 0.34 1.96 -31.34
C TYR A 315 -0.74 1.40 -30.41
N VAL A 316 -1.92 2.01 -30.44
CA VAL A 316 -3.08 1.58 -29.62
C VAL A 316 -4.23 1.23 -30.53
N ILE A 317 -4.73 -0.01 -30.45
CA ILE A 317 -5.89 -0.46 -31.22
C ILE A 317 -7.17 0.01 -30.52
N ASP A 318 -8.07 0.67 -31.25
CA ASP A 318 -9.39 1.09 -30.79
C ASP A 318 -10.45 0.04 -31.10
N PHE A 319 -10.99 -0.61 -30.08
CA PHE A 319 -12.14 -1.52 -30.14
C PHE A 319 -13.44 -0.88 -29.62
N SER A 320 -13.42 0.40 -29.20
CA SER A 320 -14.57 1.08 -28.59
C SER A 320 -15.72 1.29 -29.57
N GLY A 321 -15.44 1.27 -30.85
CA GLY A 321 -16.40 1.59 -31.93
C GLY A 321 -16.67 3.09 -32.12
N ASN A 322 -15.97 3.95 -31.35
CA ASN A 322 -16.04 5.42 -31.46
C ASN A 322 -14.93 5.96 -32.38
N GLY A 323 -14.89 5.49 -33.61
CA GLY A 323 -13.93 5.94 -34.62
C GLY A 323 -14.04 7.43 -34.96
N LYS A 324 -13.63 8.32 -34.01
CA LYS A 324 -13.24 9.69 -34.37
C LYS A 324 -11.75 9.68 -34.66
N LYS A 325 -11.38 10.02 -35.89
CA LYS A 325 -10.02 10.34 -36.27
C LYS A 325 -9.54 11.50 -35.38
N LEU A 326 -8.73 11.22 -34.38
CA LEU A 326 -7.92 12.25 -33.74
C LEU A 326 -6.67 12.46 -34.61
N ASN A 327 -6.76 13.43 -35.51
CA ASN A 327 -5.56 14.02 -36.11
C ASN A 327 -4.94 14.94 -35.05
N LEU A 328 -3.85 14.53 -34.46
CA LEU A 328 -3.09 15.32 -33.44
C LEU A 328 -2.24 16.43 -34.03
N PHE A 329 -2.58 16.99 -35.19
CA PHE A 329 -1.97 18.18 -35.73
C PHE A 329 -3.03 19.13 -36.29
N GLN A 330 -3.39 20.15 -35.52
CA GLN A 330 -3.70 21.56 -35.79
C GLN A 330 -4.82 22.11 -34.89
N GLY A 331 -4.46 23.11 -34.07
CA GLY A 331 -5.03 24.45 -33.97
C GLY A 331 -6.45 24.68 -33.43
N LYS A 332 -6.46 25.23 -32.22
CA LYS A 332 -7.44 26.18 -31.58
C LYS A 332 -8.92 25.82 -31.43
N PRO A 333 -9.50 26.30 -30.30
CA PRO A 333 -10.83 25.89 -29.87
C PRO A 333 -11.91 26.82 -30.40
N ASP A 334 -13.08 26.26 -30.70
CA ASP A 334 -14.33 27.02 -30.77
C ASP A 334 -15.33 26.46 -29.76
N GLN A 335 -15.89 27.39 -29.00
CA GLN A 335 -17.03 27.24 -28.08
C GLN A 335 -18.29 27.00 -28.91
N ASP A 336 -19.15 26.08 -28.55
CA ASP A 336 -20.54 26.45 -28.34
C ASP A 336 -21.38 25.41 -27.58
N ASN A 337 -22.35 25.98 -26.87
CA ASN A 337 -23.39 25.40 -26.04
C ASN A 337 -24.35 24.43 -26.76
N SER A 338 -24.85 23.43 -26.05
CA SER A 338 -26.31 23.36 -25.80
C SER A 338 -26.71 22.13 -24.97
N GLU A 339 -27.53 22.43 -23.98
CA GLU A 339 -28.31 21.52 -23.14
C GLU A 339 -29.20 20.54 -23.92
N LYS A 340 -29.42 19.34 -23.38
CA LYS A 340 -30.78 18.78 -23.24
C LYS A 340 -30.84 17.45 -22.47
N LYS A 341 -31.49 17.54 -21.33
CA LYS A 341 -32.59 16.72 -20.76
C LYS A 341 -32.44 15.19 -20.60
N SER A 342 -32.63 14.87 -19.34
CA SER A 342 -32.93 13.60 -18.69
C SER A 342 -34.13 12.84 -19.30
N ALA A 343 -34.02 11.49 -19.30
CA ALA A 343 -35.18 10.62 -19.22
C ALA A 343 -34.88 9.44 -18.30
N ALA A 344 -35.71 9.31 -17.29
CA ALA A 344 -35.71 8.24 -16.29
C ALA A 344 -36.42 7.00 -16.86
N PHE A 345 -35.98 5.80 -16.48
CA PHE A 345 -36.79 4.57 -16.48
C PHE A 345 -36.40 3.67 -15.30
N PRO A 346 -37.27 2.75 -14.85
CA PRO A 346 -37.62 2.58 -13.47
C PRO A 346 -36.91 1.41 -12.75
N GLU A 347 -36.92 1.51 -11.43
CA GLU A 347 -36.42 0.53 -10.47
C GLU A 347 -37.24 -0.76 -10.45
N THR A 348 -36.57 -1.91 -10.41
CA THR A 348 -37.10 -3.11 -9.79
C THR A 348 -36.05 -3.65 -8.81
N GLY A 349 -36.51 -3.91 -7.58
CA GLY A 349 -35.71 -4.11 -6.41
C GLY A 349 -34.91 -5.40 -6.37
N ALA A 350 -33.78 -5.29 -5.69
CA ALA A 350 -33.11 -6.35 -4.95
C ALA A 350 -32.29 -5.67 -3.85
N ASP A 351 -32.34 -6.21 -2.68
CA ASP A 351 -31.93 -5.66 -1.40
C ASP A 351 -30.53 -5.00 -1.43
N ASN A 352 -30.55 -3.69 -1.36
CA ASN A 352 -29.38 -2.86 -1.11
C ASN A 352 -29.17 -2.78 0.41
N VAL A 353 -28.11 -3.41 0.91
CA VAL A 353 -27.43 -2.88 2.07
C VAL A 353 -26.69 -1.64 1.57
N SER A 354 -27.29 -0.49 1.75
CA SER A 354 -26.73 0.81 1.43
C SER A 354 -25.49 1.02 2.31
N MET A 355 -24.31 1.12 1.68
CA MET A 355 -23.20 1.84 2.30
C MET A 355 -23.57 3.32 2.27
N ALA A 356 -24.20 3.80 3.33
CA ALA A 356 -24.38 5.19 3.57
C ALA A 356 -23.00 5.85 3.72
N ASP A 357 -22.80 7.00 3.07
CA ASP A 357 -21.76 7.97 3.39
C ASP A 357 -22.06 8.55 4.79
N ASP A 358 -21.74 7.77 5.84
CA ASP A 358 -21.80 8.25 7.21
C ASP A 358 -20.57 9.13 7.47
N THR A 359 -20.67 10.41 7.12
CA THR A 359 -19.82 11.45 7.69
C THR A 359 -20.30 11.70 9.12
N PHE A 360 -19.76 10.93 10.07
CA PHE A 360 -19.97 11.22 11.49
C PHE A 360 -19.41 12.62 11.79
N SER A 361 -20.24 13.50 12.30
CA SER A 361 -19.87 14.89 12.61
C SER A 361 -19.32 15.05 14.04
N ASP A 362 -19.62 14.08 14.92
CA ASP A 362 -19.24 14.08 16.35
C ASP A 362 -18.77 12.66 16.75
N TYR A 363 -17.80 12.58 17.69
CA TYR A 363 -17.34 11.31 18.25
C TYR A 363 -18.45 10.56 19.01
N LYS A 364 -19.46 11.25 19.51
CA LYS A 364 -20.62 10.66 20.19
C LYS A 364 -21.46 9.83 19.23
N ASP A 365 -21.65 10.31 18.00
CA ASP A 365 -22.34 9.57 16.96
C ASP A 365 -21.61 8.25 16.66
N VAL A 366 -20.27 8.28 16.67
CA VAL A 366 -19.43 7.07 16.49
C VAL A 366 -19.58 6.12 17.67
N LEU A 367 -19.60 6.63 18.91
CA LEU A 367 -19.83 5.80 20.12
C LEU A 367 -21.19 5.09 20.06
N ASP A 368 -22.23 5.77 19.60
CA ASP A 368 -23.58 5.19 19.48
C ASP A 368 -23.64 4.09 18.40
N ALA A 369 -22.84 4.19 17.37
CA ALA A 369 -22.73 3.20 16.29
C ALA A 369 -21.92 1.94 16.67
N ILE A 370 -21.13 1.97 17.74
CA ILE A 370 -20.32 0.83 18.18
C ILE A 370 -21.21 -0.22 18.88
N CYS A 371 -21.16 -1.44 18.36
CA CYS A 371 -21.83 -2.61 18.90
C CYS A 371 -20.82 -3.64 19.44
N SER A 372 -21.29 -4.52 20.32
CA SER A 372 -20.50 -5.68 20.74
C SER A 372 -20.16 -6.57 19.55
N VAL A 373 -19.01 -7.23 19.62
CA VAL A 373 -18.62 -8.23 18.62
C VAL A 373 -19.68 -9.35 18.59
N PRO A 374 -20.21 -9.71 17.40
CA PRO A 374 -21.17 -10.81 17.27
C PRO A 374 -20.62 -12.13 17.81
N ASP A 375 -21.48 -12.92 18.41
CA ASP A 375 -21.12 -14.23 18.98
C ASP A 375 -21.71 -15.42 18.22
N ASP A 376 -22.47 -15.14 17.16
CA ASP A 376 -23.28 -16.09 16.41
C ASP A 376 -22.51 -17.28 15.86
N ILE A 377 -21.28 -17.03 15.39
CA ILE A 377 -20.42 -18.05 14.77
C ILE A 377 -19.38 -18.64 15.72
N ARG A 378 -19.39 -18.28 17.03
CA ARG A 378 -18.34 -18.72 17.98
C ARG A 378 -18.22 -20.23 18.05
N ALA A 379 -19.32 -20.94 18.21
CA ALA A 379 -19.31 -22.39 18.31
C ALA A 379 -18.72 -23.07 17.07
N GLU A 380 -19.09 -22.57 15.90
CA GLU A 380 -18.59 -23.08 14.62
C GLU A 380 -17.10 -22.76 14.44
N ALA A 381 -16.66 -21.56 14.81
CA ALA A 381 -15.26 -21.14 14.72
C ALA A 381 -14.36 -21.96 15.66
N VAL A 382 -14.81 -22.21 16.91
CA VAL A 382 -14.12 -23.10 17.86
C VAL A 382 -14.05 -24.51 17.29
N SER A 383 -15.18 -25.06 16.83
CA SER A 383 -15.22 -26.41 16.25
C SER A 383 -14.29 -26.54 15.04
N LYS A 384 -14.23 -25.53 14.17
CA LYS A 384 -13.32 -25.51 13.02
C LYS A 384 -11.86 -25.51 13.45
N MET A 385 -11.48 -24.74 14.49
CA MET A 385 -10.13 -24.69 15.03
C MET A 385 -9.74 -26.00 15.72
N ASP A 386 -10.64 -26.57 16.49
CA ASP A 386 -10.43 -27.82 17.23
C ASP A 386 -10.27 -29.01 16.31
N ASN A 387 -10.94 -29.00 15.14
CA ASN A 387 -10.85 -30.07 14.14
C ASN A 387 -9.59 -30.00 13.23
N LYS A 388 -8.71 -29.03 13.42
CA LYS A 388 -7.42 -28.96 12.75
C LYS A 388 -6.50 -30.10 13.22
N THR A 389 -5.59 -30.58 12.34
CA THR A 389 -4.65 -31.70 12.60
C THR A 389 -3.64 -31.38 13.71
N LYS A 390 -4.14 -31.15 14.92
CA LYS A 390 -3.36 -30.76 16.11
C LYS A 390 -4.05 -31.23 17.38
N PRO A 391 -3.34 -31.42 18.50
CA PRO A 391 -3.99 -31.56 19.81
C PRO A 391 -4.79 -30.30 20.17
N LEU A 392 -5.91 -30.47 20.89
CA LEU A 392 -6.73 -29.37 21.36
C LEU A 392 -5.89 -28.34 22.14
N GLY A 393 -6.06 -27.05 21.83
CA GLY A 393 -5.37 -25.95 22.51
C GLY A 393 -3.84 -25.85 22.28
N SER A 394 -3.25 -26.71 21.41
CA SER A 394 -1.80 -26.82 21.30
C SER A 394 -1.11 -25.63 20.62
N LEU A 395 -1.85 -24.75 19.95
CA LEU A 395 -1.32 -23.53 19.36
C LEU A 395 -1.47 -22.29 20.29
N GLY A 396 -2.10 -22.50 21.49
CA GLY A 396 -2.20 -21.45 22.51
C GLY A 396 -2.86 -20.19 21.97
N SER A 397 -2.29 -19.02 22.27
CA SER A 397 -2.83 -17.71 21.90
C SER A 397 -3.04 -17.49 20.39
N LEU A 398 -2.46 -18.30 19.51
CA LEU A 398 -2.79 -18.24 18.08
C LEU A 398 -4.23 -18.68 17.80
N GLU A 399 -4.77 -19.63 18.59
CA GLU A 399 -6.16 -20.07 18.47
C GLU A 399 -7.13 -18.95 18.90
N ASP A 400 -6.81 -18.29 20.04
CA ASP A 400 -7.60 -17.18 20.56
C ASP A 400 -7.60 -15.97 19.61
N LEU A 401 -6.44 -15.65 19.01
CA LEU A 401 -6.33 -14.60 18.00
C LEU A 401 -7.18 -14.90 16.77
N ALA A 402 -7.08 -16.12 16.24
CA ALA A 402 -7.86 -16.51 15.07
C ALA A 402 -9.36 -16.45 15.38
N LEU A 403 -9.80 -16.96 16.55
CA LEU A 403 -11.17 -16.91 17.00
C LEU A 403 -11.68 -15.46 17.14
N ARG A 404 -10.93 -14.58 17.80
CA ARG A 404 -11.29 -13.16 17.96
C ARG A 404 -11.50 -12.49 16.59
N ILE A 405 -10.59 -12.70 15.63
CA ILE A 405 -10.72 -12.10 14.30
C ILE A 405 -11.88 -12.73 13.51
N CYS A 406 -12.14 -14.02 13.65
CA CYS A 406 -13.35 -14.66 13.10
C CYS A 406 -14.62 -13.94 13.56
N LEU A 407 -14.73 -13.68 14.87
CA LEU A 407 -15.91 -13.03 15.46
C LEU A 407 -16.04 -11.58 15.00
N VAL A 408 -14.96 -10.79 15.06
CA VAL A 408 -14.97 -9.38 14.60
C VAL A 408 -15.39 -9.27 13.14
N GLN A 409 -14.92 -10.18 12.28
CA GLN A 409 -15.23 -10.18 10.85
C GLN A 409 -16.50 -10.98 10.50
N ASN A 410 -17.12 -11.61 11.49
CA ASN A 410 -18.25 -12.52 11.35
C ASN A 410 -18.06 -13.54 10.21
N THR A 411 -16.91 -14.25 10.23
CA THR A 411 -16.55 -15.23 9.20
C THR A 411 -15.69 -16.36 9.75
N LEU A 412 -15.88 -17.57 9.25
CA LEU A 412 -15.01 -18.71 9.54
C LEU A 412 -13.70 -18.68 8.72
N ASN A 413 -13.54 -17.71 7.81
CA ASN A 413 -12.36 -17.56 6.97
C ASN A 413 -11.72 -16.17 7.17
N PRO A 414 -11.21 -15.86 8.38
CA PRO A 414 -10.71 -14.54 8.74
C PRO A 414 -9.49 -14.15 7.88
N ARG A 415 -9.37 -12.85 7.55
CA ARG A 415 -8.26 -12.30 6.74
C ARG A 415 -7.77 -10.99 7.32
N VAL A 416 -6.47 -10.75 7.22
CA VAL A 416 -5.81 -9.50 7.59
C VAL A 416 -4.97 -9.04 6.41
N ASP A 417 -5.63 -8.75 5.28
CA ASP A 417 -4.96 -8.40 4.03
C ASP A 417 -4.50 -6.93 4.04
N HIS A 418 -5.22 -6.04 4.74
CA HIS A 418 -4.96 -4.62 4.80
C HIS A 418 -4.59 -4.18 6.22
N LYS A 419 -3.28 -4.14 6.48
CA LYS A 419 -2.68 -3.71 7.75
C LYS A 419 -2.19 -2.28 7.65
N SER A 420 -2.52 -1.44 8.65
CA SER A 420 -1.99 -0.07 8.75
C SER A 420 -1.49 0.22 10.16
N ILE A 421 -0.45 1.04 10.28
CA ILE A 421 0.00 1.63 11.53
C ILE A 421 -0.10 3.13 11.45
N LEU A 422 -0.66 3.73 12.51
CA LEU A 422 -0.64 5.17 12.72
C LEU A 422 0.20 5.49 13.95
N VAL A 423 1.23 6.34 13.77
CA VAL A 423 2.07 6.83 14.85
C VAL A 423 1.64 8.26 15.17
N PHE A 424 0.99 8.44 16.31
CA PHE A 424 0.50 9.73 16.76
C PHE A 424 1.58 10.46 17.56
N ALA A 425 1.84 11.73 17.25
CA ALA A 425 2.90 12.50 17.88
C ALA A 425 2.36 13.78 18.55
N GLY A 426 2.81 14.04 19.78
CA GLY A 426 2.43 15.21 20.54
C GLY A 426 3.42 15.51 21.68
N ASP A 427 3.62 16.79 22.00
CA ASP A 427 4.43 17.22 23.14
C ASP A 427 3.58 17.45 24.39
N HIS A 428 4.17 17.23 25.55
CA HIS A 428 3.53 17.34 26.85
C HIS A 428 4.16 18.42 27.71
N GLY A 429 3.34 19.35 28.25
CA GLY A 429 3.80 20.39 29.15
C GLY A 429 4.37 19.86 30.48
N ILE A 430 3.98 18.65 30.90
CA ILE A 430 4.49 18.02 32.14
C ILE A 430 6.01 17.76 32.10
N VAL A 431 6.65 17.82 30.94
CA VAL A 431 8.11 17.70 30.80
C VAL A 431 8.85 18.77 31.60
N GLU A 432 8.23 19.94 31.82
CA GLU A 432 8.77 21.02 32.64
C GLU A 432 9.07 20.58 34.10
N GLU A 433 8.38 19.56 34.58
CA GLU A 433 8.58 18.97 35.90
C GLU A 433 9.79 18.01 35.98
N GLY A 434 10.53 17.82 34.89
CA GLY A 434 11.71 16.96 34.85
C GLY A 434 11.40 15.46 34.95
N VAL A 435 10.27 15.03 34.35
CA VAL A 435 9.78 13.63 34.32
C VAL A 435 10.36 12.81 33.18
N SER A 436 11.26 13.35 32.38
CA SER A 436 11.93 12.66 31.27
C SER A 436 13.44 12.89 31.28
N ALA A 437 14.21 11.89 30.88
CA ALA A 437 15.64 12.00 30.68
C ALA A 437 16.03 12.74 29.39
N TYR A 438 15.10 12.86 28.44
CA TYR A 438 15.32 13.52 27.15
C TYR A 438 14.60 14.87 27.08
N PRO A 439 15.15 15.85 26.35
CA PRO A 439 14.49 17.14 26.14
C PRO A 439 13.27 16.99 25.18
N ALA A 440 12.29 17.86 25.30
CA ALA A 440 11.07 17.85 24.48
C ALA A 440 11.36 17.92 22.95
N SER A 441 12.48 18.54 22.52
CA SER A 441 12.86 18.65 21.10
C SER A 441 12.96 17.29 20.40
N VAL A 442 13.22 16.21 21.15
CA VAL A 442 13.37 14.85 20.62
C VAL A 442 12.07 14.37 19.96
N THR A 443 10.89 14.82 20.42
CA THR A 443 9.61 14.50 19.75
C THR A 443 9.66 14.94 18.28
N GLY A 444 10.02 16.19 18.02
CA GLY A 444 10.10 16.73 16.66
C GLY A 444 11.20 16.09 15.81
N GLU A 445 12.32 15.71 16.43
CA GLU A 445 13.43 15.02 15.77
C GLU A 445 13.00 13.59 15.35
N MET A 446 12.26 12.89 16.22
CA MET A 446 11.75 11.55 15.92
C MET A 446 10.67 11.58 14.82
N VAL A 447 9.79 12.59 14.80
CA VAL A 447 8.86 12.75 13.67
C VAL A 447 9.60 12.87 12.34
N LYS A 448 10.69 13.67 12.29
CA LYS A 448 11.55 13.76 11.09
C LYS A 448 12.18 12.41 10.75
N ASN A 449 12.62 11.65 11.74
CA ASN A 449 13.19 10.31 11.53
C ASN A 449 12.15 9.33 10.97
N PHE A 450 10.89 9.36 11.46
CA PHE A 450 9.79 8.57 10.89
C PHE A 450 9.52 8.93 9.42
N LEU A 451 9.47 10.21 9.11
CA LEU A 451 9.24 10.69 7.73
C LEU A 451 10.39 10.31 6.80
N ASN A 452 11.63 10.29 7.30
CA ASN A 452 12.81 9.84 6.56
C ASN A 452 12.92 8.29 6.47
N GLY A 453 12.02 7.54 7.11
CA GLY A 453 12.01 6.08 7.05
C GLY A 453 13.10 5.38 7.87
N GLY A 454 13.73 6.08 8.83
CA GLY A 454 14.89 5.60 9.59
C GLY A 454 14.58 4.95 10.94
N ALA A 455 13.37 5.06 11.46
CA ALA A 455 13.00 4.51 12.75
C ALA A 455 12.71 3.00 12.72
N ALA A 456 12.71 2.35 13.87
CA ALA A 456 12.44 0.91 13.99
C ALA A 456 11.07 0.53 13.40
N ILE A 457 10.04 1.33 13.66
CA ILE A 457 8.71 1.08 13.11
C ILE A 457 8.71 1.11 11.57
N ASN A 458 9.47 2.02 10.94
CA ASN A 458 9.58 2.04 9.49
C ASN A 458 10.22 0.75 8.93
N VAL A 459 11.23 0.21 9.63
CA VAL A 459 11.88 -1.06 9.26
C VAL A 459 10.88 -2.20 9.34
N LEU A 460 10.13 -2.30 10.45
CA LEU A 460 9.13 -3.35 10.66
C LEU A 460 7.97 -3.23 9.65
N CYS A 461 7.48 -2.01 9.38
CA CYS A 461 6.43 -1.79 8.39
C CYS A 461 6.87 -2.22 6.98
N ARG A 462 8.10 -1.90 6.57
CA ARG A 462 8.65 -2.38 5.29
C ARG A 462 8.79 -3.90 5.27
N GLN A 463 9.32 -4.51 6.35
CA GLN A 463 9.48 -5.96 6.44
C GLN A 463 8.14 -6.70 6.34
N PHE A 464 7.11 -6.17 6.99
CA PHE A 464 5.82 -6.83 7.14
C PHE A 464 4.75 -6.31 6.18
N GLN A 465 5.12 -5.42 5.26
CA GLN A 465 4.21 -4.81 4.28
C GLN A 465 3.00 -4.16 4.95
N ILE A 466 3.24 -3.43 6.03
CA ILE A 466 2.25 -2.65 6.76
C ILE A 466 2.31 -1.21 6.26
N ASP A 467 1.17 -0.64 5.92
CA ASP A 467 1.07 0.78 5.58
C ASP A 467 1.28 1.64 6.84
N ILE A 468 2.05 2.72 6.75
CA ILE A 468 2.38 3.59 7.88
C ILE A 468 1.97 5.03 7.62
N GLY A 469 1.36 5.67 8.65
CA GLY A 469 1.06 7.09 8.68
C GLY A 469 1.59 7.73 9.97
N ILE A 470 2.09 8.95 9.86
CA ILE A 470 2.56 9.76 11.01
C ILE A 470 1.55 10.88 11.22
N VAL A 471 1.05 11.05 12.44
CA VAL A 471 0.00 12.00 12.75
C VAL A 471 0.54 13.04 13.73
N ASP A 472 0.74 14.27 13.26
CA ASP A 472 1.12 15.38 14.13
C ASP A 472 -0.13 15.96 14.82
N MET A 473 -0.32 15.60 16.09
CA MET A 473 -1.44 16.05 16.91
C MET A 473 -1.11 17.29 17.73
N GLY A 474 0.20 17.52 18.02
CA GLY A 474 0.57 18.61 18.91
C GLY A 474 2.08 18.71 19.12
N VAL A 475 2.89 18.40 18.14
CA VAL A 475 4.36 18.54 18.24
C VAL A 475 4.75 20.02 18.22
N ASN A 476 5.63 20.44 19.11
CA ASN A 476 6.15 21.82 19.16
C ASN A 476 7.24 22.07 18.09
N ALA A 477 6.97 21.62 16.89
CA ALA A 477 7.77 21.84 15.69
C ALA A 477 6.85 21.94 14.48
N ASP A 478 7.32 22.55 13.41
CA ASP A 478 6.61 22.61 12.14
C ASP A 478 7.29 21.70 11.12
N PHE A 479 6.48 21.02 10.32
CA PHE A 479 6.97 20.05 9.33
C PHE A 479 6.49 20.46 7.94
N PRO A 480 7.33 20.29 6.90
CA PRO A 480 6.88 20.47 5.53
C PRO A 480 5.87 19.37 5.16
N PRO A 481 4.98 19.62 4.17
CA PRO A 481 4.09 18.59 3.65
C PRO A 481 4.85 17.30 3.27
N HIS A 482 4.36 16.16 3.71
CA HIS A 482 4.96 14.87 3.40
C HIS A 482 3.85 13.82 3.17
N PRO A 483 3.99 12.87 2.23
CA PRO A 483 2.94 11.89 1.91
C PRO A 483 2.51 11.00 3.08
N MET A 484 3.41 10.73 4.03
CA MET A 484 3.12 9.96 5.25
C MET A 484 2.66 10.83 6.42
N LEU A 485 2.64 12.18 6.30
CA LEU A 485 2.33 13.08 7.41
C LEU A 485 0.90 13.59 7.33
N PHE A 486 0.14 13.29 8.35
CA PHE A 486 -1.17 13.89 8.62
C PHE A 486 -1.00 15.06 9.58
N GLY A 487 -1.05 16.30 9.07
CA GLY A 487 -0.97 17.53 9.86
C GLY A 487 -2.30 17.79 10.56
N LYS A 488 -2.51 17.21 11.72
CA LYS A 488 -3.75 17.32 12.52
C LYS A 488 -3.53 18.06 13.85
N LYS A 489 -2.49 18.90 13.92
CA LYS A 489 -2.11 19.64 15.12
C LYS A 489 -3.30 20.43 15.70
N VAL A 490 -3.57 20.26 17.01
CA VAL A 490 -4.53 21.04 17.78
C VAL A 490 -3.82 22.27 18.33
N ARG A 491 -2.72 22.04 19.05
CA ARG A 491 -1.87 23.06 19.64
C ARG A 491 -0.43 22.54 19.71
N LYS A 492 0.54 23.42 19.90
CA LYS A 492 1.96 23.05 20.14
C LYS A 492 2.16 22.65 21.61
N GLY A 493 1.99 21.37 21.90
CA GLY A 493 2.08 20.77 23.24
C GLY A 493 0.85 21.01 24.14
N THR A 494 0.58 20.07 25.04
CA THR A 494 -0.43 20.25 26.09
C THR A 494 0.04 21.28 27.12
N ARG A 495 -0.87 21.71 28.01
CA ARG A 495 -0.51 22.42 29.21
C ARG A 495 0.19 21.49 30.21
N ASN A 496 0.91 22.08 31.17
CA ASN A 496 1.48 21.35 32.29
C ASN A 496 0.37 20.95 33.27
N PHE A 497 -0.04 19.69 33.22
CA PHE A 497 -1.14 19.22 34.06
C PHE A 497 -0.77 19.08 35.55
N SER A 498 0.44 19.48 35.97
CA SER A 498 0.74 19.69 37.37
C SER A 498 0.24 21.04 37.90
N LEU A 499 -0.12 21.98 37.00
CA LEU A 499 -0.55 23.34 37.28
C LEU A 499 -2.00 23.61 36.90
N GLU A 500 -2.45 23.06 35.76
CA GLU A 500 -3.81 23.24 35.20
C GLU A 500 -4.18 21.99 34.40
N GLU A 501 -5.37 21.91 33.82
CA GLU A 501 -5.77 20.78 32.95
C GLU A 501 -4.90 20.69 31.69
N ALA A 502 -4.55 19.47 31.27
CA ALA A 502 -3.73 19.24 30.07
C ALA A 502 -4.33 19.85 28.80
N MET A 503 -5.64 19.74 28.66
CA MET A 503 -6.43 20.21 27.51
C MET A 503 -7.75 20.80 27.99
N THR A 504 -8.26 21.82 27.30
CA THR A 504 -9.65 22.21 27.47
C THR A 504 -10.58 21.13 26.87
N PRO A 505 -11.85 21.03 27.29
CA PRO A 505 -12.81 20.10 26.69
C PRO A 505 -12.90 20.23 25.16
N GLY A 506 -12.89 21.44 24.62
CA GLY A 506 -12.93 21.69 23.18
C GLY A 506 -11.66 21.20 22.44
N GLU A 507 -10.48 21.37 23.06
CA GLU A 507 -9.21 20.85 22.49
C GLU A 507 -9.18 19.32 22.52
N ALA A 508 -9.70 18.68 23.57
CA ALA A 508 -9.79 17.23 23.68
C ALA A 508 -10.76 16.66 22.64
N GLU A 509 -11.92 17.27 22.48
CA GLU A 509 -12.92 16.90 21.47
C GLU A 509 -12.37 17.06 20.04
N GLU A 510 -11.67 18.16 19.76
CA GLU A 510 -11.00 18.40 18.49
C GLU A 510 -9.93 17.33 18.21
N ALA A 511 -9.15 16.96 19.22
CA ALA A 511 -8.10 15.95 19.08
C ALA A 511 -8.68 14.55 18.79
N VAL A 512 -9.73 14.15 19.51
CA VAL A 512 -10.46 12.88 19.26
C VAL A 512 -11.03 12.88 17.83
N SER A 513 -11.71 13.96 17.43
CA SER A 513 -12.31 14.09 16.09
C SER A 513 -11.26 14.04 14.99
N LYS A 514 -10.10 14.69 15.18
CA LYS A 514 -8.97 14.62 14.24
C LYS A 514 -8.39 13.22 14.14
N GLY A 515 -8.31 12.48 15.24
CA GLY A 515 -7.89 11.07 15.25
C GLY A 515 -8.84 10.17 14.45
N MET A 516 -10.15 10.36 14.64
CA MET A 516 -11.17 9.67 13.83
C MET A 516 -11.02 10.00 12.34
N ALA A 517 -10.88 11.28 12.02
CA ALA A 517 -10.76 11.73 10.63
C ALA A 517 -9.55 11.12 9.92
N VAL A 518 -8.40 10.95 10.60
CA VAL A 518 -7.23 10.28 10.02
C VAL A 518 -7.53 8.82 9.71
N PHE A 519 -8.19 8.10 10.60
CA PHE A 519 -8.58 6.72 10.34
C PHE A 519 -9.54 6.63 9.14
N PHE A 520 -10.59 7.45 9.09
CA PHE A 520 -11.56 7.44 8.00
C PHE A 520 -10.92 7.83 6.65
N GLU A 521 -10.00 8.81 6.63
CA GLU A 521 -9.25 9.19 5.43
C GLU A 521 -8.42 8.01 4.90
N LYS A 522 -7.76 7.28 5.77
CA LYS A 522 -7.01 6.08 5.42
C LYS A 522 -7.93 4.92 4.99
N TYR A 523 -9.01 4.68 5.71
CA TYR A 523 -9.98 3.64 5.42
C TYR A 523 -10.68 3.83 4.07
N ALA A 524 -11.01 5.08 3.73
CA ALA A 524 -11.59 5.41 2.43
C ALA A 524 -10.64 5.15 1.26
N SER A 525 -9.33 5.33 1.49
CA SER A 525 -8.29 5.05 0.49
C SER A 525 -8.05 3.56 0.30
N ASN A 526 -8.17 2.77 1.38
CA ASN A 526 -7.95 1.33 1.38
C ASN A 526 -8.61 0.74 2.64
N LYS A 527 -9.58 -0.16 2.46
CA LYS A 527 -10.23 -0.81 3.60
C LYS A 527 -9.18 -1.37 4.56
N ILE A 528 -9.26 -1.01 5.84
CA ILE A 528 -8.33 -1.48 6.88
C ILE A 528 -8.99 -2.63 7.64
N ASP A 529 -8.37 -3.81 7.62
CA ASP A 529 -8.82 -4.97 8.38
C ASP A 529 -8.28 -4.94 9.82
N MET A 530 -7.04 -4.44 9.97
CA MET A 530 -6.35 -4.35 11.25
C MET A 530 -5.49 -3.10 11.32
N ILE A 531 -5.63 -2.33 12.41
CA ILE A 531 -4.82 -1.13 12.67
C ILE A 531 -3.98 -1.29 13.92
N GLY A 532 -2.70 -0.93 13.82
CA GLY A 532 -1.79 -0.78 14.96
C GLY A 532 -1.63 0.69 15.34
N LEU A 533 -1.62 0.99 16.62
CA LEU A 533 -1.55 2.33 17.14
C LEU A 533 -0.25 2.55 17.91
N GLY A 534 0.66 3.31 17.29
CA GLY A 534 1.91 3.78 17.87
C GLY A 534 1.84 5.22 18.32
N GLU A 535 2.86 5.67 19.03
CA GLU A 535 2.93 7.01 19.54
C GLU A 535 4.38 7.55 19.63
N MET A 536 4.48 8.87 19.74
CA MET A 536 5.73 9.57 20.06
C MET A 536 5.45 10.87 20.82
N GLY A 537 5.94 10.96 22.05
CA GLY A 537 5.79 12.17 22.86
C GLY A 537 6.67 12.14 24.10
N ILE A 538 7.64 13.04 24.20
CA ILE A 538 8.45 13.12 25.42
C ILE A 538 7.55 13.57 26.57
N GLY A 539 7.54 12.77 27.67
CA GLY A 539 6.69 12.98 28.84
C GLY A 539 5.38 12.19 28.87
N ASN A 540 4.97 11.57 27.76
CA ASN A 540 3.71 10.85 27.65
C ASN A 540 3.58 9.62 28.56
N THR A 541 4.67 8.98 28.97
CA THR A 541 4.65 7.90 29.96
C THR A 541 4.15 8.36 31.34
N THR A 542 4.30 9.65 31.67
CA THR A 542 3.76 10.23 32.90
C THR A 542 2.24 10.39 32.81
N SER A 543 1.75 10.92 31.68
CA SER A 543 0.32 10.99 31.36
C SER A 543 -0.31 9.59 31.37
N ALA A 544 0.27 8.62 30.66
CA ALA A 544 -0.22 7.24 30.60
C ALA A 544 -0.30 6.58 31.98
N SER A 545 0.73 6.72 32.83
CA SER A 545 0.70 6.21 34.20
C SER A 545 -0.38 6.87 35.05
N ALA A 546 -0.57 8.20 34.93
CA ALA A 546 -1.63 8.92 35.63
C ALA A 546 -3.03 8.47 35.19
N ILE A 547 -3.27 8.31 33.90
CA ILE A 547 -4.52 7.79 33.31
C ILE A 547 -4.83 6.41 33.88
N ILE A 548 -3.85 5.50 33.85
CA ILE A 548 -4.02 4.13 34.31
C ILE A 548 -4.32 4.12 35.83
N CYS A 549 -3.63 4.92 36.63
CA CYS A 549 -3.95 5.07 38.05
C CYS A 549 -5.38 5.57 38.29
N ALA A 550 -5.81 6.57 37.52
CA ALA A 550 -7.15 7.16 37.67
C ALA A 550 -8.27 6.14 37.42
N ILE A 551 -8.14 5.31 36.38
CA ILE A 551 -9.18 4.35 35.99
C ILE A 551 -9.09 3.07 36.81
N THR A 552 -7.89 2.52 37.03
CA THR A 552 -7.72 1.18 37.63
C THR A 552 -7.59 1.21 39.14
N GLY A 553 -7.30 2.37 39.73
CA GLY A 553 -7.10 2.53 41.17
C GLY A 553 -5.74 2.02 41.68
N ILE A 554 -4.82 1.57 40.83
CA ILE A 554 -3.45 1.25 41.29
C ILE A 554 -2.72 2.50 41.75
N THR A 555 -1.80 2.32 42.72
CA THR A 555 -1.05 3.45 43.25
C THR A 555 -0.03 3.98 42.24
N PRO A 556 0.31 5.30 42.30
CA PRO A 556 1.36 5.86 41.45
C PRO A 556 2.70 5.12 41.59
N ALA A 557 3.05 4.65 42.77
CA ALA A 557 4.26 3.86 43.01
C ALA A 557 4.23 2.51 42.25
N GLN A 558 3.08 1.89 42.09
CA GLN A 558 2.90 0.67 41.29
C GLN A 558 2.89 0.96 39.78
N ALA A 559 2.42 2.14 39.36
CA ALA A 559 2.28 2.49 37.95
C ALA A 559 3.52 3.14 37.33
N THR A 560 4.42 3.71 38.17
CA THR A 560 5.54 4.47 37.65
C THR A 560 6.67 3.56 37.18
N GLY A 561 7.01 3.67 35.88
CA GLY A 561 8.14 3.01 35.25
C GLY A 561 9.27 3.98 34.93
N ARG A 562 10.41 3.44 34.48
CA ARG A 562 11.61 4.23 34.15
C ARG A 562 11.44 5.04 32.85
N GLY A 563 10.39 4.77 32.06
CA GLY A 563 10.14 5.47 30.80
C GLY A 563 11.37 5.44 29.90
N THR A 564 11.86 6.62 29.52
CA THR A 564 13.03 6.81 28.65
C THR A 564 14.38 6.57 29.34
N GLY A 565 14.41 6.05 30.60
CA GLY A 565 15.64 5.68 31.29
C GLY A 565 15.95 6.57 32.49
N LEU A 566 14.94 6.98 33.26
CA LEU A 566 15.12 7.71 34.53
C LEU A 566 15.93 6.89 35.56
N ASP A 567 16.75 7.57 36.33
CA ASP A 567 17.39 7.04 37.52
C ASP A 567 16.38 6.92 38.68
N ASP A 568 16.82 6.41 39.83
CA ASP A 568 15.94 6.19 40.98
C ASP A 568 15.32 7.49 41.51
N LYS A 569 16.07 8.60 41.51
CA LYS A 569 15.56 9.93 41.92
C LYS A 569 14.53 10.46 40.93
N GLY A 570 14.73 10.23 39.62
CA GLY A 570 13.75 10.58 38.60
C GLY A 570 12.46 9.78 38.73
N MET A 571 12.58 8.50 39.14
CA MET A 571 11.43 7.63 39.44
C MET A 571 10.63 8.14 40.65
N GLU A 572 11.29 8.45 41.74
CA GLU A 572 10.66 9.02 42.95
C GLU A 572 9.92 10.31 42.60
N ARG A 573 10.61 11.24 41.91
CA ARG A 573 10.01 12.50 41.45
C ARG A 573 8.78 12.31 40.58
N LYS A 574 8.84 11.41 39.59
CA LYS A 574 7.72 11.10 38.72
C LYS A 574 6.55 10.56 39.53
N THR A 575 6.78 9.69 40.48
CA THR A 575 5.76 9.14 41.38
C THR A 575 5.07 10.24 42.20
N GLU A 576 5.85 11.14 42.83
CA GLU A 576 5.34 12.25 43.63
C GLU A 576 4.48 13.22 42.75
N ILE A 577 4.91 13.46 41.50
CA ILE A 577 4.18 14.32 40.58
C ILE A 577 2.83 13.68 40.24
N ILE A 578 2.78 12.37 39.89
CA ILE A 578 1.53 11.67 39.60
C ILE A 578 0.59 11.69 40.83
N GLU A 579 1.10 11.47 42.04
CA GLU A 579 0.29 11.54 43.25
C GLU A 579 -0.32 12.93 43.47
N ARG A 580 0.49 13.99 43.27
CA ARG A 580 0.04 15.38 43.37
C ARG A 580 -1.02 15.72 42.37
N VAL A 581 -0.82 15.31 41.12
CA VAL A 581 -1.72 15.55 39.99
C VAL A 581 -3.08 14.88 40.21
N LEU A 582 -3.11 13.60 40.62
CA LEU A 582 -4.34 12.89 40.90
C LEU A 582 -5.12 13.49 42.08
N LYS A 583 -4.44 13.97 43.11
CA LYS A 583 -5.05 14.70 44.23
C LYS A 583 -5.60 16.08 43.82
N PHE A 584 -4.92 16.75 42.90
CA PHE A 584 -5.30 18.09 42.43
C PHE A 584 -6.52 18.04 41.51
N HIS A 585 -6.46 17.21 40.46
CA HIS A 585 -7.52 17.14 39.44
C HIS A 585 -8.73 16.29 39.84
N LYS A 586 -8.51 15.26 40.70
CA LYS A 586 -9.56 14.29 41.07
C LYS A 586 -10.34 13.81 39.87
N PRO A 587 -9.68 13.20 38.88
CA PRO A 587 -10.36 12.72 37.66
C PRO A 587 -11.41 11.67 38.05
N ASP A 588 -12.54 11.69 37.36
CA ASP A 588 -13.61 10.70 37.55
C ASP A 588 -13.21 9.38 36.87
N PRO A 589 -13.04 8.27 37.61
CA PRO A 589 -12.59 6.99 37.04
C PRO A 589 -13.55 6.38 36.02
N GLU A 590 -14.83 6.79 36.02
CA GLU A 590 -15.85 6.32 35.09
C GLU A 590 -16.05 7.26 33.88
N ASP A 591 -15.43 8.45 33.89
CA ASP A 591 -15.47 9.40 32.79
C ASP A 591 -14.14 9.48 32.06
N GLY A 592 -13.97 8.68 31.01
CA GLY A 592 -12.76 8.68 30.18
C GLY A 592 -12.47 10.03 29.51
N PHE A 593 -13.47 10.84 29.25
CA PHE A 593 -13.29 12.15 28.63
C PHE A 593 -12.79 13.20 29.66
N ASP A 594 -13.30 13.19 30.89
CA ASP A 594 -12.81 14.01 32.01
C ASP A 594 -11.32 13.71 32.27
N ILE A 595 -10.97 12.42 32.35
CA ILE A 595 -9.59 11.98 32.52
C ILE A 595 -8.69 12.50 31.38
N LEU A 596 -9.16 12.39 30.13
CA LEU A 596 -8.42 12.85 28.95
C LEU A 596 -8.15 14.34 28.99
N CYS A 597 -9.13 15.17 29.37
CA CYS A 597 -8.98 16.61 29.53
C CYS A 597 -7.95 16.98 30.60
N LYS A 598 -8.04 16.36 31.76
CA LYS A 598 -7.24 16.71 32.94
C LYS A 598 -5.79 16.30 32.84
N ILE A 599 -5.52 15.05 32.40
CA ILE A 599 -4.20 14.41 32.47
C ILE A 599 -3.76 13.71 31.18
N GLY A 600 -4.46 13.93 30.07
CA GLY A 600 -4.18 13.30 28.77
C GLY A 600 -3.06 13.97 27.96
N GLY A 601 -3.10 13.71 26.67
CA GLY A 601 -2.20 14.23 25.64
C GLY A 601 -2.90 14.30 24.29
N TYR A 602 -2.47 15.16 23.39
CA TYR A 602 -3.12 15.29 22.07
C TYR A 602 -2.96 14.01 21.23
N GLU A 603 -1.80 13.35 21.28
CA GLU A 603 -1.57 12.08 20.62
C GLU A 603 -2.40 10.96 21.26
N ILE A 604 -2.56 10.96 22.60
CA ILE A 604 -3.41 10.01 23.33
C ILE A 604 -4.87 10.18 22.90
N ALA A 605 -5.36 11.43 22.84
CA ALA A 605 -6.70 11.75 22.36
C ALA A 605 -6.91 11.35 20.88
N GLY A 606 -5.90 11.58 20.03
CA GLY A 606 -5.90 11.13 18.65
C GLY A 606 -6.00 9.61 18.52
N ILE A 607 -5.28 8.86 19.38
CA ILE A 607 -5.37 7.40 19.44
C ILE A 607 -6.78 6.97 19.88
N VAL A 608 -7.36 7.60 20.91
CA VAL A 608 -8.76 7.33 21.31
C VAL A 608 -9.68 7.48 20.11
N GLY A 609 -9.61 8.59 19.38
CA GLY A 609 -10.40 8.81 18.18
C GLY A 609 -10.19 7.74 17.11
N ALA A 610 -8.95 7.33 16.85
CA ALA A 610 -8.64 6.27 15.89
C ALA A 610 -9.20 4.90 16.33
N VAL A 611 -9.20 4.57 17.63
CA VAL A 611 -9.85 3.37 18.18
C VAL A 611 -11.35 3.38 17.89
N LEU A 612 -12.04 4.49 18.25
CA LEU A 612 -13.48 4.63 18.04
C LEU A 612 -13.85 4.44 16.55
N ALA A 613 -13.14 5.13 15.67
CA ALA A 613 -13.39 5.05 14.23
C ALA A 613 -13.10 3.66 13.66
N ALA A 614 -12.01 3.01 14.10
CA ALA A 614 -11.66 1.66 13.64
C ALA A 614 -12.73 0.64 14.04
N VAL A 615 -13.17 0.65 15.30
CA VAL A 615 -14.18 -0.25 15.81
C VAL A 615 -15.52 -0.02 15.12
N SER A 616 -15.93 1.22 14.87
CA SER A 616 -17.18 1.53 14.15
C SER A 616 -17.21 0.97 12.72
N LYS A 617 -16.05 0.68 12.13
CA LYS A 617 -15.91 0.05 10.81
C LYS A 617 -15.59 -1.45 10.90
N GLY A 618 -15.61 -2.05 12.08
CA GLY A 618 -15.35 -3.47 12.29
C GLY A 618 -13.87 -3.85 12.06
N ALA A 619 -12.94 -2.90 12.19
CA ALA A 619 -11.52 -3.18 12.13
C ALA A 619 -10.98 -3.64 13.49
N VAL A 620 -10.03 -4.58 13.47
CA VAL A 620 -9.31 -5.02 14.67
C VAL A 620 -8.25 -3.98 15.04
N VAL A 621 -8.17 -3.63 16.32
CA VAL A 621 -7.22 -2.64 16.84
C VAL A 621 -6.13 -3.32 17.65
N VAL A 622 -4.87 -3.10 17.31
CA VAL A 622 -3.71 -3.61 18.05
C VAL A 622 -3.05 -2.46 18.82
N LEU A 623 -3.14 -2.55 20.15
CA LEU A 623 -2.50 -1.62 21.08
C LEU A 623 -1.02 -1.99 21.24
N ASP A 624 -0.10 -1.04 21.07
CA ASP A 624 1.34 -1.28 21.11
C ASP A 624 1.88 -1.45 22.54
N GLY A 625 2.25 -0.33 23.18
CA GLY A 625 2.86 -0.25 24.51
C GLY A 625 1.94 0.40 25.54
N VAL A 626 2.53 0.89 26.66
CA VAL A 626 1.76 1.45 27.77
C VAL A 626 0.92 2.67 27.40
N ILE A 627 1.40 3.52 26.48
CA ILE A 627 0.70 4.76 26.12
C ILE A 627 -0.51 4.46 25.24
N SER A 628 -0.35 3.65 24.20
CA SER A 628 -1.48 3.21 23.36
C SER A 628 -2.48 2.36 24.16
N THR A 629 -2.00 1.60 25.16
CA THR A 629 -2.86 0.86 26.10
C THR A 629 -3.65 1.83 26.99
N ALA A 630 -3.06 2.93 27.47
CA ALA A 630 -3.77 3.96 28.23
C ALA A 630 -4.88 4.66 27.37
N ALA A 631 -4.59 4.92 26.09
CA ALA A 631 -5.59 5.44 25.18
C ALA A 631 -6.71 4.42 24.90
N GLY A 632 -6.35 3.14 24.71
CA GLY A 632 -7.32 2.06 24.58
C GLY A 632 -8.19 1.89 25.84
N LEU A 633 -7.62 2.09 27.03
CA LEU A 633 -8.32 2.05 28.30
C LEU A 633 -9.34 3.21 28.41
N ILE A 634 -8.97 4.43 27.99
CA ILE A 634 -9.94 5.55 27.89
C ILE A 634 -11.08 5.19 26.94
N ALA A 635 -10.76 4.71 25.74
CA ALA A 635 -11.79 4.31 24.77
C ALA A 635 -12.71 3.21 25.33
N TYR A 636 -12.16 2.25 26.06
CA TYR A 636 -12.91 1.20 26.76
C TYR A 636 -13.82 1.76 27.88
N THR A 637 -13.31 2.74 28.64
CA THR A 637 -14.12 3.41 29.68
C THR A 637 -15.30 4.18 29.06
N LEU A 638 -15.10 4.82 27.89
CA LEU A 638 -16.17 5.48 27.14
C LEU A 638 -17.19 4.47 26.58
N LYS A 639 -16.74 3.30 26.14
CA LYS A 639 -17.58 2.28 25.49
C LYS A 639 -16.98 0.87 25.68
N PRO A 640 -17.43 0.10 26.69
CA PRO A 640 -16.87 -1.23 27.01
C PRO A 640 -16.94 -2.24 25.86
N GLU A 641 -17.91 -2.11 24.95
CA GLU A 641 -18.07 -2.97 23.78
C GLU A 641 -16.84 -2.99 22.87
N ILE A 642 -16.00 -1.96 22.94
CA ILE A 642 -14.72 -1.84 22.20
C ILE A 642 -13.77 -3.00 22.56
N GLY A 643 -13.81 -3.53 23.79
CA GLY A 643 -12.90 -4.56 24.27
C GLY A 643 -12.83 -5.81 23.39
N GLY A 644 -13.94 -6.17 22.72
CA GLY A 644 -13.99 -7.28 21.78
C GLY A 644 -13.12 -7.10 20.53
N TYR A 645 -12.85 -5.87 20.13
CA TYR A 645 -12.06 -5.49 18.95
C TYR A 645 -10.58 -5.26 19.25
N LEU A 646 -10.20 -5.16 20.54
CA LEU A 646 -8.85 -4.85 20.96
C LEU A 646 -7.96 -6.10 21.05
N ILE A 647 -6.72 -5.97 20.62
CA ILE A 647 -5.63 -6.93 20.83
C ILE A 647 -4.48 -6.18 21.51
N SER A 648 -3.93 -6.74 22.59
CA SER A 648 -2.70 -6.23 23.18
C SER A 648 -1.50 -6.72 22.39
N GLY A 649 -0.70 -5.81 21.85
CA GLY A 649 0.44 -6.13 21.01
C GLY A 649 1.51 -6.89 21.77
N HIS A 650 2.19 -6.23 22.66
CA HIS A 650 3.27 -6.85 23.45
C HIS A 650 3.18 -6.48 24.92
N LYS A 651 3.79 -7.33 25.75
CA LYS A 651 4.02 -7.02 27.16
C LYS A 651 5.17 -6.01 27.26
N SER A 652 4.82 -4.80 27.65
CA SER A 652 5.83 -3.77 27.95
C SER A 652 6.51 -4.04 29.28
N VAL A 653 7.75 -3.57 29.41
CA VAL A 653 8.44 -3.54 30.72
C VAL A 653 7.88 -2.46 31.66
N GLU A 654 7.04 -1.55 31.16
CA GLU A 654 6.33 -0.53 31.94
C GLU A 654 5.17 -1.18 32.71
N VAL A 655 5.28 -1.22 34.04
CA VAL A 655 4.41 -2.01 34.95
C VAL A 655 2.92 -1.62 34.83
N ALA A 656 2.64 -0.34 34.62
CA ALA A 656 1.27 0.17 34.52
C ALA A 656 0.45 -0.51 33.41
N GLN A 657 1.08 -0.97 32.32
CA GLN A 657 0.37 -1.61 31.22
C GLN A 657 -0.41 -2.85 31.68
N GLN A 658 0.17 -3.68 32.54
CA GLN A 658 -0.48 -4.92 32.98
C GLN A 658 -1.79 -4.64 33.75
N ALA A 659 -1.83 -3.58 34.55
CA ALA A 659 -3.04 -3.19 35.27
C ALA A 659 -4.15 -2.76 34.30
N ALA A 660 -3.79 -1.94 33.27
CA ALA A 660 -4.73 -1.52 32.24
C ALA A 660 -5.25 -2.70 31.40
N LEU A 661 -4.38 -3.62 31.01
CA LEU A 661 -4.77 -4.82 30.27
C LEU A 661 -5.70 -5.73 31.08
N SER A 662 -5.36 -5.96 32.37
CA SER A 662 -6.21 -6.75 33.27
C SER A 662 -7.60 -6.12 33.46
N HIS A 663 -7.68 -4.78 33.52
CA HIS A 663 -8.95 -4.06 33.63
C HIS A 663 -9.82 -4.25 32.36
N MET A 664 -9.21 -4.33 31.18
CA MET A 664 -9.89 -4.58 29.90
C MET A 664 -10.07 -6.07 29.58
N GLY A 665 -9.59 -6.99 30.41
CA GLY A 665 -9.62 -8.44 30.13
C GLY A 665 -8.76 -8.86 28.94
N LEU A 666 -7.62 -8.18 28.73
CA LEU A 666 -6.69 -8.44 27.64
C LEU A 666 -5.39 -9.06 28.14
N GLU A 667 -4.82 -9.97 27.36
CA GLU A 667 -3.49 -10.53 27.56
C GLU A 667 -2.57 -10.14 26.41
N PRO A 668 -1.29 -9.81 26.67
CA PRO A 668 -0.34 -9.48 25.61
C PRO A 668 0.01 -10.71 24.76
N VAL A 669 0.04 -10.54 23.43
CA VAL A 669 0.29 -11.63 22.48
C VAL A 669 1.76 -12.07 22.51
N ILE A 670 2.70 -11.13 22.65
CA ILE A 670 4.14 -11.40 22.66
C ILE A 670 4.83 -10.76 23.86
N ASP A 671 5.93 -11.38 24.31
CA ASP A 671 6.83 -10.85 25.34
C ASP A 671 8.27 -10.91 24.84
N PHE A 672 8.79 -9.78 24.36
CA PHE A 672 10.17 -9.62 23.90
C PHE A 672 10.99 -8.66 24.75
N GLY A 673 10.46 -8.27 25.93
CA GLY A 673 11.11 -7.28 26.79
C GLY A 673 11.21 -5.89 26.15
N MET A 674 10.31 -5.54 25.25
CA MET A 674 10.33 -4.28 24.50
C MET A 674 9.80 -3.12 25.33
N ARG A 675 10.33 -1.89 25.05
CA ARG A 675 9.92 -0.64 25.68
C ARG A 675 10.12 0.58 24.78
N LEU A 676 10.10 0.37 23.46
CA LEU A 676 10.39 1.45 22.52
C LEU A 676 9.17 2.33 22.22
N GLY A 677 7.97 1.74 22.13
CA GLY A 677 6.80 2.40 21.60
C GLY A 677 6.79 2.44 20.07
N GLU A 678 6.38 3.54 19.48
CA GLU A 678 6.36 3.80 18.04
C GLU A 678 5.40 2.88 17.24
N GLY A 679 4.69 1.94 17.86
CA GLY A 679 3.89 0.90 17.21
C GLY A 679 4.67 -0.38 16.88
N THR A 680 5.88 -0.55 17.43
CA THR A 680 6.78 -1.67 17.10
C THR A 680 6.24 -3.02 17.54
N GLY A 681 5.67 -3.10 18.74
CA GLY A 681 5.01 -4.30 19.23
C GLY A 681 3.75 -4.64 18.45
N ALA A 682 2.96 -3.61 18.11
CA ALA A 682 1.78 -3.78 17.27
C ALA A 682 2.16 -4.33 15.89
N ALA A 683 3.20 -3.83 15.24
CA ALA A 683 3.66 -4.30 13.94
C ALA A 683 4.00 -5.80 13.93
N ILE A 684 4.68 -6.28 14.96
CA ILE A 684 5.02 -7.70 15.09
C ILE A 684 3.77 -8.54 15.34
N THR A 685 2.90 -8.08 16.25
CA THR A 685 1.65 -8.78 16.61
C THR A 685 0.68 -8.88 15.43
N MET A 686 0.59 -7.87 14.57
CA MET A 686 -0.24 -7.91 13.36
C MET A 686 0.18 -9.04 12.41
N ASN A 687 1.46 -9.41 12.35
CA ASN A 687 1.93 -10.56 11.60
C ASN A 687 1.62 -11.90 12.28
N VAL A 688 1.69 -11.93 13.61
CA VAL A 688 1.26 -13.12 14.38
C VAL A 688 -0.22 -13.35 14.16
N ALA A 689 -1.03 -12.30 14.17
CA ALA A 689 -2.47 -12.36 13.91
C ALA A 689 -2.79 -12.83 12.46
N ASP A 690 -2.07 -12.34 11.46
CA ASP A 690 -2.20 -12.83 10.08
C ASP A 690 -1.86 -14.33 9.98
N THR A 691 -0.80 -14.77 10.69
CA THR A 691 -0.43 -16.20 10.77
C THR A 691 -1.55 -17.02 11.41
N ALA A 692 -2.17 -16.54 12.50
CA ALA A 692 -3.29 -17.21 13.15
C ALA A 692 -4.50 -17.35 12.21
N CYS A 693 -4.82 -16.29 11.45
CA CYS A 693 -5.87 -16.32 10.42
C CYS A 693 -5.56 -17.35 9.31
N ARG A 694 -4.31 -17.46 8.88
CA ARG A 694 -3.90 -18.45 7.89
C ARG A 694 -4.04 -19.87 8.41
N ILE A 695 -3.63 -20.14 9.64
CA ILE A 695 -3.82 -21.45 10.28
C ILE A 695 -5.32 -21.83 10.26
N MET A 696 -6.20 -20.90 10.63
CA MET A 696 -7.66 -21.12 10.63
C MET A 696 -8.19 -21.49 9.23
N ARG A 697 -7.65 -20.88 8.16
CA ARG A 697 -8.09 -21.12 6.78
C ARG A 697 -7.42 -22.31 6.11
N GLU A 698 -6.10 -22.47 6.30
CA GLU A 698 -5.24 -23.25 5.41
C GLU A 698 -4.76 -24.56 6.04
N MET A 699 -4.75 -24.67 7.38
CA MET A 699 -4.41 -25.93 8.04
C MET A 699 -5.51 -26.96 7.78
N ALA A 700 -5.13 -28.18 7.36
CA ALA A 700 -6.07 -29.26 7.09
C ALA A 700 -6.77 -29.75 8.36
N SER A 701 -8.01 -30.16 8.24
CA SER A 701 -8.72 -30.91 9.29
C SER A 701 -8.22 -32.37 9.35
N PHE A 702 -8.55 -33.09 10.42
CA PHE A 702 -8.23 -34.51 10.54
C PHE A 702 -8.80 -35.33 9.37
N GLU A 703 -10.04 -35.02 8.97
CA GLU A 703 -10.72 -35.67 7.85
C GLU A 703 -10.00 -35.37 6.50
N GLU A 704 -9.72 -34.07 6.21
CA GLU A 704 -9.04 -33.66 4.97
C GLU A 704 -7.65 -34.24 4.84
N ALA A 705 -6.92 -34.38 5.94
CA ALA A 705 -5.56 -34.94 5.97
C ALA A 705 -5.53 -36.48 6.04
N GLY A 706 -6.68 -37.14 6.24
CA GLY A 706 -6.73 -38.59 6.47
C GLY A 706 -6.00 -39.05 7.74
N VAL A 707 -5.86 -38.17 8.73
CA VAL A 707 -5.19 -38.46 10.01
C VAL A 707 -6.24 -38.93 11.02
N SER A 708 -5.96 -40.03 11.72
CA SER A 708 -6.84 -40.52 12.79
C SER A 708 -6.90 -39.51 13.92
N ASN A 709 -8.12 -39.15 14.33
CA ASN A 709 -8.36 -38.32 15.51
C ASN A 709 -8.39 -39.22 16.77
N LYS A 710 -8.31 -38.66 17.96
CA LYS A 710 -8.55 -39.37 19.20
C LYS A 710 -10.02 -39.80 19.27
N ASP A 711 -10.26 -41.07 19.69
CA ASP A 711 -11.59 -41.57 20.06
C ASP A 711 -12.16 -40.83 21.26
#